data_f85e1c2b2470f4a4f804442a4c7d3523
#
_entry.id   f85e1c2b2470f4a4f804442a4c7d3523
#
_cell.length_a   1.000
_cell.length_b   1.000
_cell.length_c   1.000
_cell.angle_alpha   90.00
_cell.angle_beta   90.00
_cell.angle_gamma   90.00
#
_symmetry.space_group_name_H-M   'P 1'
#
loop_
_entity.id
_entity.type
_entity.pdbx_description
1 polymer ?
#
loop_
_entity_poly.entity_id
_entity_poly.type
_entity_poly.pdbx_seq_one_letter_code
_entity_poly.pdbx_strand_id
1 'polypeptide(L)'
;IINNSGVVLRGSGDGEDATSNTIIRGVGNIPDERTLIRIGTNNKSGFGGQVAGTRQNITSPYIPTGSRTIEVADASVYNVGDNIIIKHPSTAAWIAAVDNGGVATDAPWEPNTINLVFNRHITSIEGNKIQVATPIYDILDRSLSQSYVYTYNGNSQLKECGVENLRIFVESSGVTGRDHVKVGINMIGVDNSWVKGVTILRVSDQGVKFDEATRCSVIDTNVLDMHGPISGGWRYNFEVTDHCNNILFENCVASNGRHTFVANGASDVNGIVFTNCSSSGDYTRSESHRRWGQGILWDNITWTNTNTTGILGLHNRGSYGTGHGWTVTNGVAWNINAPSNQIAIQKPPIGQNYAIGCNATVNGDGPFSHPAGYIEGTGEDLLIQSLYLAQLEDRTTHGVLPDTPGKLFPNDFVYTATEKYLELTWHDVSIEEDNYILERSSDGVNFQTIATLPEDTETYTDTDLQQENYFYRLKAANTIGISPASNTVQSEDYQIETQNIVYVSATGAGNMDGTSESNAYGNFGVAMSNITSEGDKLIIVGTITPDGANLTSKNFAFTIEGLNSSSTLAGNGGTGRLFTINGSSSANVTFKNLTFLNNTTTLAGGGVFFNNNAGASATFENCTFTGNSVTNNAGGGVILVSNGNLNITDCVFEDNTSSDKGGAIVAGNSVNVNISGSLFNGNSATRGGAIAVTGNGVDFVLNNSTFVNNTATSSDGGAMYLGGINANSSITNTTVFNNKVIYTTLNQSRGGGIRIEGTRPFTISNSLIYGNVVDDGTGTNTSDIGLAPSVKLTLDHSITKTIIPVLTAVGEGGNDVFSTSVIEADLTSSNLTFNETSGNVEYNT
;
A
#
# COMPACT_ATOMS: atom_id res chain seq x y z
N ILE A 1 -5.75 44.30 -5.42
CA ILE A 1 -4.48 43.64 -5.02
C ILE A 1 -4.31 43.84 -3.52
N ILE A 2 -3.98 42.78 -2.80
CA ILE A 2 -3.62 42.78 -1.37
C ILE A 2 -2.09 42.59 -1.30
N ASN A 3 -1.38 43.55 -0.68
CA ASN A 3 0.09 43.55 -0.61
C ASN A 3 0.63 43.59 0.81
N ASN A 4 -0.22 43.45 1.82
CA ASN A 4 0.17 43.45 3.23
C ASN A 4 -0.34 42.20 3.91
N SER A 5 0.44 41.68 4.83
CA SER A 5 0.04 40.55 5.68
C SER A 5 -1.09 40.93 6.63
N GLY A 6 -1.86 39.93 7.08
CA GLY A 6 -2.97 40.11 8.01
C GLY A 6 -4.23 40.74 7.39
N VAL A 7 -4.34 40.78 6.07
CA VAL A 7 -5.49 41.41 5.40
C VAL A 7 -6.47 40.36 4.87
N VAL A 8 -7.72 40.46 5.30
CA VAL A 8 -8.82 39.60 4.86
C VAL A 8 -9.85 40.42 4.10
N LEU A 9 -10.12 40.02 2.85
CA LEU A 9 -11.27 40.52 2.07
C LEU A 9 -12.47 39.64 2.37
N ARG A 10 -13.41 40.16 3.15
CA ARG A 10 -14.60 39.40 3.59
C ARG A 10 -15.88 40.04 3.07
N GLY A 11 -16.70 39.26 2.41
CA GLY A 11 -18.07 39.61 2.02
C GLY A 11 -19.09 39.16 3.06
N SER A 12 -20.38 39.33 2.73
CA SER A 12 -21.54 38.93 3.56
C SER A 12 -22.08 37.54 3.22
N GLY A 13 -21.61 36.92 2.14
CA GLY A 13 -22.02 35.60 1.65
C GLY A 13 -21.71 35.46 0.17
N ASP A 14 -21.74 34.23 -0.34
CA ASP A 14 -21.43 33.86 -1.72
C ASP A 14 -22.65 33.45 -2.56
N GLY A 15 -23.86 33.69 -2.05
CA GLY A 15 -25.10 33.41 -2.72
C GLY A 15 -25.40 34.37 -3.92
N GLU A 16 -26.52 34.14 -4.59
CA GLU A 16 -26.91 34.89 -5.81
C GLU A 16 -27.67 36.20 -5.53
N ASP A 17 -28.31 36.29 -4.37
CA ASP A 17 -29.06 37.45 -3.97
C ASP A 17 -28.15 38.59 -3.50
N ALA A 18 -27.98 39.61 -4.33
CA ALA A 18 -27.16 40.78 -4.04
C ALA A 18 -27.63 41.62 -2.86
N THR A 19 -28.82 41.40 -2.34
CA THR A 19 -29.34 42.12 -1.15
C THR A 19 -28.80 41.56 0.15
N SER A 20 -28.38 40.30 0.15
CA SER A 20 -27.86 39.55 1.32
C SER A 20 -26.39 39.05 1.13
N ASN A 21 -25.87 39.09 -0.09
CA ASN A 21 -24.54 38.56 -0.40
C ASN A 21 -23.66 39.62 -1.11
N THR A 22 -22.36 39.42 -1.02
CA THR A 22 -21.38 40.28 -1.71
C THR A 22 -21.02 39.68 -3.06
N ILE A 23 -21.38 40.40 -4.14
CA ILE A 23 -21.08 39.98 -5.51
C ILE A 23 -20.07 40.93 -6.15
N ILE A 24 -18.91 40.39 -6.51
CA ILE A 24 -17.90 41.09 -7.30
C ILE A 24 -18.09 40.71 -8.76
N ARG A 25 -18.38 41.71 -9.63
CA ARG A 25 -18.56 41.49 -11.05
C ARG A 25 -17.29 41.76 -11.85
N GLY A 26 -16.83 40.75 -12.58
CA GLY A 26 -15.78 40.90 -13.58
C GLY A 26 -16.38 41.36 -14.92
N VAL A 27 -16.27 42.65 -15.28
CA VAL A 27 -16.83 43.21 -16.48
C VAL A 27 -15.77 43.65 -17.48
N GLY A 28 -16.12 43.74 -18.79
CA GLY A 28 -15.27 44.26 -19.86
C GLY A 28 -14.42 43.20 -20.57
N ASN A 29 -14.07 43.57 -21.81
CA ASN A 29 -13.36 42.73 -22.76
C ASN A 29 -11.86 43.04 -22.73
N ILE A 30 -11.12 42.41 -21.85
CA ILE A 30 -9.64 42.47 -21.84
C ILE A 30 -9.14 41.05 -22.01
N PRO A 31 -8.62 40.66 -23.18
CA PRO A 31 -8.18 39.30 -23.44
C PRO A 31 -6.99 38.90 -22.53
N ASP A 32 -7.04 37.68 -22.08
CA ASP A 32 -5.91 36.83 -21.61
C ASP A 32 -5.09 37.23 -20.37
N GLU A 33 -5.31 38.38 -19.70
CA GLU A 33 -4.33 38.78 -18.67
C GLU A 33 -4.91 39.24 -17.34
N ARG A 34 -6.22 39.34 -17.18
CA ARG A 34 -6.79 39.94 -15.97
C ARG A 34 -7.02 38.90 -14.85
N THR A 35 -6.33 39.11 -13.74
CA THR A 35 -6.67 38.54 -12.44
C THR A 35 -7.61 39.48 -11.67
N LEU A 36 -8.73 38.98 -11.16
CA LEU A 36 -9.71 39.82 -10.48
C LEU A 36 -9.24 40.15 -9.05
N ILE A 37 -8.91 39.15 -8.25
CA ILE A 37 -8.35 39.33 -6.90
C ILE A 37 -6.95 38.73 -6.89
N ARG A 38 -5.96 39.55 -6.51
CA ARG A 38 -4.59 39.08 -6.31
C ARG A 38 -4.14 39.39 -4.90
N ILE A 39 -3.62 38.37 -4.23
CA ILE A 39 -2.89 38.48 -2.97
C ILE A 39 -1.43 38.19 -3.26
N GLY A 40 -0.56 39.12 -2.85
CA GLY A 40 0.88 39.02 -3.11
C GLY A 40 1.36 39.77 -4.34
N THR A 41 2.64 39.68 -4.60
CA THR A 41 3.33 40.34 -5.71
C THR A 41 3.87 39.30 -6.70
N ASN A 42 4.16 39.75 -7.92
CA ASN A 42 4.79 38.85 -8.92
C ASN A 42 6.29 38.57 -8.64
N ASN A 43 6.84 39.08 -7.55
CA ASN A 43 8.22 38.80 -7.15
C ASN A 43 8.26 37.44 -6.46
N LYS A 44 8.61 36.42 -7.23
CA LYS A 44 8.81 35.06 -6.76
C LYS A 44 10.28 34.89 -6.36
N SER A 45 10.51 34.38 -5.16
CA SER A 45 11.86 34.08 -4.69
C SER A 45 12.33 32.67 -5.14
N GLY A 46 11.38 31.81 -5.52
CA GLY A 46 11.64 30.41 -5.85
C GLY A 46 12.29 29.68 -4.66
N PHE A 47 11.96 30.07 -3.42
CA PHE A 47 12.66 29.64 -2.21
C PHE A 47 14.17 29.92 -2.21
N GLY A 48 14.63 30.85 -3.05
CA GLY A 48 16.05 31.23 -3.16
C GLY A 48 16.59 32.14 -2.05
N GLY A 49 15.74 32.59 -1.12
CA GLY A 49 16.08 33.47 -0.02
C GLY A 49 16.91 32.81 1.09
N GLN A 50 18.06 32.21 0.75
CA GLN A 50 18.96 31.60 1.72
C GLN A 50 19.54 32.60 2.68
N VAL A 51 19.44 32.38 4.00
CA VAL A 51 20.16 33.15 5.01
C VAL A 51 21.64 32.73 4.96
N ALA A 52 22.55 33.72 4.88
CA ALA A 52 23.96 33.44 4.78
C ALA A 52 24.50 32.67 6.01
N GLY A 53 25.34 31.67 5.77
CA GLY A 53 25.97 30.87 6.85
C GLY A 53 25.08 29.68 7.35
N THR A 54 23.82 29.56 6.91
CA THR A 54 22.91 28.49 7.42
C THR A 54 22.85 27.26 6.55
N ARG A 55 23.55 27.19 5.44
CA ARG A 55 23.55 26.02 4.59
C ARG A 55 24.36 24.89 5.18
N GLN A 56 23.70 23.76 5.48
CA GLN A 56 24.31 22.54 5.98
C GLN A 56 23.97 21.35 5.07
N ASN A 57 24.95 20.48 4.85
CA ASN A 57 24.68 19.20 4.18
C ASN A 57 23.92 18.27 5.12
N ILE A 58 23.03 17.48 4.55
CA ILE A 58 22.39 16.35 5.25
C ILE A 58 23.43 15.23 5.33
N THR A 59 23.68 14.74 6.54
CA THR A 59 24.66 13.69 6.83
C THR A 59 24.06 12.29 6.80
N SER A 60 22.74 12.18 6.98
CA SER A 60 22.04 10.91 6.82
C SER A 60 22.33 10.31 5.44
N PRO A 61 22.74 9.04 5.35
CA PRO A 61 23.00 8.40 4.05
C PRO A 61 21.72 8.19 3.25
N TYR A 62 20.59 8.00 3.93
CA TYR A 62 19.27 7.76 3.34
C TYR A 62 18.17 8.25 4.28
N ILE A 63 17.22 8.97 3.75
CA ILE A 63 16.02 9.42 4.45
C ILE A 63 14.81 8.80 3.74
N PRO A 64 14.02 7.94 4.43
CA PRO A 64 12.80 7.36 3.87
C PRO A 64 11.72 8.41 3.56
N THR A 65 10.85 8.11 2.61
CA THR A 65 9.59 8.84 2.43
C THR A 65 8.76 8.79 3.72
N GLY A 66 8.25 9.95 4.13
CA GLY A 66 7.45 10.07 5.35
C GLY A 66 8.22 10.53 6.58
N SER A 67 9.56 10.55 6.52
CA SER A 67 10.40 11.03 7.63
C SER A 67 10.20 12.51 7.91
N ARG A 68 10.23 12.85 9.20
CA ARG A 68 10.20 14.22 9.71
C ARG A 68 11.52 14.64 10.32
N THR A 69 12.43 13.71 10.55
CA THR A 69 13.76 13.98 11.11
C THR A 69 14.83 13.85 10.04
N ILE A 70 15.78 14.77 10.06
CA ILE A 70 16.98 14.79 9.21
C ILE A 70 18.19 15.13 10.05
N GLU A 71 19.32 14.49 9.79
CA GLU A 71 20.57 14.88 10.41
C GLU A 71 21.40 15.77 9.48
N VAL A 72 21.99 16.83 10.04
CA VAL A 72 22.78 17.81 9.30
C VAL A 72 24.19 17.91 9.89
N ALA A 73 25.12 18.46 9.11
CA ALA A 73 26.52 18.59 9.55
C ALA A 73 26.71 19.47 10.81
N ASP A 74 25.88 20.50 10.96
CA ASP A 74 25.88 21.39 12.13
C ASP A 74 24.49 22.01 12.31
N ALA A 75 23.74 21.53 13.28
CA ALA A 75 22.40 22.02 13.60
C ALA A 75 22.42 23.27 14.48
N SER A 76 23.56 23.66 15.04
CA SER A 76 23.70 24.85 15.91
C SER A 76 23.39 26.18 15.21
N VAL A 77 23.35 26.15 13.87
CA VAL A 77 23.01 27.32 13.04
C VAL A 77 21.49 27.57 12.93
N TYR A 78 20.68 26.67 13.47
CA TYR A 78 19.20 26.68 13.39
C TYR A 78 18.56 26.89 14.76
N ASN A 79 17.32 27.35 14.76
CA ASN A 79 16.48 27.44 15.95
C ASN A 79 15.13 26.74 15.70
N VAL A 80 14.52 26.24 16.75
CA VAL A 80 13.12 25.76 16.72
C VAL A 80 12.21 26.90 16.24
N GLY A 81 11.34 26.62 15.29
CA GLY A 81 10.46 27.58 14.62
C GLY A 81 11.06 28.20 13.35
N ASP A 82 12.33 27.99 13.06
CA ASP A 82 12.91 28.44 11.79
C ASP A 82 12.19 27.82 10.59
N ASN A 83 11.95 28.64 9.57
CA ASN A 83 11.50 28.16 8.28
C ASN A 83 12.72 27.78 7.44
N ILE A 84 12.81 26.52 7.06
CA ILE A 84 13.94 25.97 6.32
C ILE A 84 13.51 25.43 4.95
N ILE A 85 14.45 25.41 4.04
CA ILE A 85 14.33 24.69 2.77
C ILE A 85 15.26 23.49 2.80
N ILE A 86 14.67 22.31 2.58
CA ILE A 86 15.39 21.07 2.34
C ILE A 86 15.45 20.88 0.83
N LYS A 87 16.65 20.70 0.27
CA LYS A 87 16.84 20.56 -1.16
C LYS A 87 17.65 19.31 -1.50
N HIS A 88 17.10 18.51 -2.42
CA HIS A 88 17.76 17.36 -3.03
C HIS A 88 18.00 17.69 -4.51
N PRO A 89 19.23 17.99 -4.92
CA PRO A 89 19.53 18.34 -6.31
C PRO A 89 19.30 17.16 -7.25
N SER A 90 18.72 17.40 -8.41
CA SER A 90 18.60 16.39 -9.46
C SER A 90 19.93 16.22 -10.18
N THR A 91 20.83 15.40 -9.62
CA THR A 91 22.10 15.04 -10.26
C THR A 91 21.89 14.11 -11.47
N ALA A 92 22.92 13.87 -12.24
CA ALA A 92 22.85 12.88 -13.32
C ALA A 92 22.53 11.47 -12.80
N ALA A 93 23.05 11.10 -11.61
CA ALA A 93 22.73 9.82 -10.97
C ALA A 93 21.26 9.73 -10.56
N TRP A 94 20.71 10.78 -9.97
CA TRP A 94 19.29 10.84 -9.62
C TRP A 94 18.40 10.80 -10.88
N ILE A 95 18.73 11.57 -11.92
CA ILE A 95 18.01 11.57 -13.21
C ILE A 95 18.00 10.15 -13.81
N ALA A 96 19.13 9.44 -13.78
CA ALA A 96 19.19 8.05 -14.24
C ALA A 96 18.30 7.12 -13.40
N ALA A 97 18.29 7.28 -12.07
CA ALA A 97 17.47 6.48 -11.17
C ALA A 97 15.94 6.68 -11.38
N VAL A 98 15.52 7.84 -11.90
CA VAL A 98 14.12 8.12 -12.27
C VAL A 98 13.85 7.90 -13.76
N ASP A 99 14.60 7.01 -14.41
CA ASP A 99 14.46 6.67 -15.84
C ASP A 99 14.49 7.90 -16.75
N ASN A 100 15.42 8.81 -16.51
CA ASN A 100 15.56 10.09 -17.23
C ASN A 100 14.25 10.91 -17.26
N GLY A 101 13.41 10.74 -16.24
CA GLY A 101 12.08 11.34 -16.13
C GLY A 101 10.98 10.57 -16.87
N GLY A 102 11.30 9.39 -17.43
CA GLY A 102 10.36 8.61 -18.25
C GLY A 102 9.95 9.34 -19.52
N VAL A 103 10.83 10.19 -20.08
CA VAL A 103 10.61 10.94 -21.32
C VAL A 103 11.33 10.30 -22.48
N ALA A 104 10.86 10.56 -23.70
CA ALA A 104 11.59 10.19 -24.90
C ALA A 104 12.89 11.02 -25.03
N THR A 105 13.83 10.53 -25.83
CA THR A 105 15.16 11.13 -26.01
C THR A 105 15.14 12.56 -26.59
N ASP A 106 13.99 13.01 -27.08
CA ASP A 106 13.79 14.36 -27.64
C ASP A 106 13.52 15.44 -26.58
N ALA A 107 13.19 15.05 -25.34
CA ALA A 107 12.91 15.97 -24.25
C ALA A 107 13.41 15.47 -22.88
N PRO A 108 14.65 15.02 -22.74
CA PRO A 108 15.16 14.45 -21.49
C PRO A 108 15.18 15.50 -20.37
N TRP A 109 15.05 15.02 -19.13
CA TRP A 109 15.29 15.88 -17.97
C TRP A 109 16.79 16.14 -17.80
N GLU A 110 17.11 17.39 -17.49
CA GLU A 110 18.51 17.80 -17.30
C GLU A 110 18.87 17.91 -15.81
N PRO A 111 20.09 17.60 -15.42
CA PRO A 111 20.56 17.79 -14.04
C PRO A 111 20.35 19.21 -13.56
N ASN A 112 19.99 19.34 -12.26
CA ASN A 112 19.66 20.60 -11.57
C ASN A 112 18.41 21.34 -12.07
N THR A 113 17.57 20.73 -12.92
CA THR A 113 16.34 21.36 -13.40
C THR A 113 15.09 20.82 -12.72
N ILE A 114 15.17 19.65 -12.05
CA ILE A 114 14.05 18.95 -11.39
C ILE A 114 14.41 18.68 -9.91
N ASN A 115 14.92 19.70 -9.22
CA ASN A 115 15.33 19.54 -7.83
C ASN A 115 14.13 19.32 -6.92
N LEU A 116 14.19 18.36 -5.98
CA LEU A 116 13.20 18.23 -4.93
C LEU A 116 13.41 19.38 -3.93
N VAL A 117 12.33 20.06 -3.56
CA VAL A 117 12.40 21.23 -2.66
C VAL A 117 11.24 21.17 -1.66
N PHE A 118 11.58 21.15 -0.37
CA PHE A 118 10.61 21.09 0.71
C PHE A 118 10.76 22.31 1.61
N ASN A 119 9.70 23.10 1.76
CA ASN A 119 9.62 24.18 2.73
C ASN A 119 9.02 23.66 4.03
N ARG A 120 9.77 23.74 5.12
CA ARG A 120 9.41 23.15 6.41
C ARG A 120 9.72 24.10 7.57
N HIS A 121 9.01 23.92 8.70
CA HIS A 121 9.37 24.55 9.97
C HIS A 121 10.01 23.54 10.90
N ILE A 122 11.03 23.94 11.61
CA ILE A 122 11.70 23.14 12.64
C ILE A 122 10.80 23.07 13.88
N THR A 123 10.51 21.87 14.35
CA THR A 123 9.71 21.62 15.57
C THR A 123 10.58 21.26 16.77
N SER A 124 11.69 20.57 16.55
CA SER A 124 12.69 20.26 17.58
C SER A 124 14.10 20.12 16.99
N ILE A 125 15.09 20.21 17.83
CA ILE A 125 16.51 20.01 17.50
C ILE A 125 17.15 19.22 18.63
N GLU A 126 17.83 18.12 18.27
CA GLU A 126 18.58 17.29 19.20
C GLU A 126 19.95 16.94 18.58
N GLY A 127 21.03 17.37 19.22
CA GLY A 127 22.36 17.24 18.61
C GLY A 127 22.40 17.87 17.22
N ASN A 128 22.69 17.07 16.21
CA ASN A 128 22.67 17.47 14.80
C ASN A 128 21.40 17.05 14.05
N LYS A 129 20.43 16.44 14.75
CA LYS A 129 19.13 16.07 14.19
C LYS A 129 18.14 17.22 14.28
N ILE A 130 17.43 17.48 13.20
CA ILE A 130 16.38 18.49 13.09
C ILE A 130 15.08 17.80 12.75
N GLN A 131 14.03 18.01 13.54
CA GLN A 131 12.70 17.56 13.24
C GLN A 131 11.87 18.66 12.60
N VAL A 132 11.04 18.32 11.63
CA VAL A 132 10.19 19.25 10.88
C VAL A 132 8.70 18.96 11.06
N ALA A 133 7.88 20.01 10.93
CA ALA A 133 6.46 19.98 11.18
C ALA A 133 5.66 19.02 10.26
N THR A 134 6.12 18.85 9.02
CA THR A 134 5.47 17.97 8.03
C THR A 134 6.52 17.12 7.34
N PRO A 135 6.17 15.87 6.95
CA PRO A 135 7.14 14.92 6.43
C PRO A 135 7.77 15.33 5.10
N ILE A 136 8.85 14.63 4.76
CA ILE A 136 9.46 14.62 3.44
C ILE A 136 8.71 13.56 2.62
N TYR A 137 8.19 13.95 1.46
CA TYR A 137 7.32 13.09 0.64
C TYR A 137 8.05 12.29 -0.43
N ASP A 138 9.38 12.24 -0.39
CA ASP A 138 10.21 11.44 -1.28
C ASP A 138 11.42 10.90 -0.51
N ILE A 139 12.14 9.97 -1.10
CA ILE A 139 13.41 9.50 -0.54
C ILE A 139 14.50 10.56 -0.80
N LEU A 140 15.40 10.73 0.18
CA LEU A 140 16.65 11.49 -0.03
C LEU A 140 17.82 10.52 0.11
N ASP A 141 18.28 10.00 -1.01
CA ASP A 141 19.40 9.05 -1.07
C ASP A 141 20.71 9.79 -1.43
N ARG A 142 21.64 9.82 -0.47
CA ARG A 142 22.92 10.50 -0.64
C ARG A 142 23.78 9.87 -1.74
N SER A 143 23.60 8.58 -2.03
CA SER A 143 24.31 7.92 -3.14
C SER A 143 23.89 8.47 -4.50
N LEU A 144 22.67 8.98 -4.61
CA LEU A 144 22.13 9.60 -5.82
C LEU A 144 22.41 11.12 -5.85
N SER A 145 22.30 11.79 -4.70
CA SER A 145 22.49 13.23 -4.61
C SER A 145 22.73 13.72 -3.19
N GLN A 146 23.69 14.60 -2.99
CA GLN A 146 23.91 15.25 -1.71
C GLN A 146 22.84 16.30 -1.43
N SER A 147 21.93 16.00 -0.52
CA SER A 147 20.92 16.92 -0.01
C SER A 147 21.53 17.95 0.95
N TYR A 148 20.87 19.09 1.04
CA TYR A 148 21.26 20.14 1.99
C TYR A 148 20.05 20.93 2.49
N VAL A 149 20.26 21.64 3.60
CA VAL A 149 19.27 22.48 4.28
C VAL A 149 19.80 23.90 4.41
N TYR A 150 18.91 24.88 4.40
CA TYR A 150 19.23 26.26 4.77
C TYR A 150 18.00 26.97 5.35
N THR A 151 18.23 27.94 6.23
CA THR A 151 17.15 28.82 6.71
C THR A 151 16.67 29.72 5.58
N TYR A 152 15.38 29.75 5.36
CA TYR A 152 14.73 30.54 4.34
C TYR A 152 14.28 31.88 4.86
N ASN A 153 14.74 32.94 4.23
CA ASN A 153 14.24 34.27 4.49
C ASN A 153 12.91 34.51 3.74
N GLY A 154 11.82 34.10 4.36
CA GLY A 154 10.45 34.26 3.87
C GLY A 154 9.85 35.67 4.05
N ASN A 155 10.65 36.71 4.30
CA ASN A 155 10.14 38.05 4.56
C ASN A 155 9.39 38.69 3.38
N SER A 156 9.58 38.15 2.16
CA SER A 156 8.84 38.59 0.99
C SER A 156 7.47 37.94 0.87
N GLN A 157 7.18 36.85 1.61
CA GLN A 157 5.88 36.20 1.60
C GLN A 157 4.90 36.96 2.49
N LEU A 158 3.68 37.11 1.99
CA LEU A 158 2.58 37.64 2.80
C LEU A 158 2.00 36.51 3.64
N LYS A 159 1.63 36.84 4.87
CA LYS A 159 1.10 35.86 5.84
C LYS A 159 -0.29 36.26 6.28
N GLU A 160 -1.09 35.23 6.61
CA GLU A 160 -2.43 35.42 7.23
C GLU A 160 -3.34 36.34 6.37
N CYS A 161 -3.33 36.11 5.06
CA CYS A 161 -4.20 36.80 4.12
C CYS A 161 -5.37 35.92 3.70
N GLY A 162 -6.55 36.48 3.54
CA GLY A 162 -7.72 35.68 3.19
C GLY A 162 -8.70 36.36 2.24
N VAL A 163 -9.50 35.52 1.54
CA VAL A 163 -10.70 35.94 0.81
C VAL A 163 -11.86 35.09 1.31
N GLU A 164 -12.92 35.73 1.82
CA GLU A 164 -14.01 35.01 2.46
C GLU A 164 -15.40 35.51 2.07
N ASN A 165 -16.36 34.57 2.00
CA ASN A 165 -17.79 34.82 1.98
C ASN A 165 -18.23 35.82 0.89
N LEU A 166 -17.84 35.58 -0.38
CA LEU A 166 -18.22 36.41 -1.49
C LEU A 166 -18.40 35.61 -2.79
N ARG A 167 -19.14 36.20 -3.71
CA ARG A 167 -19.35 35.65 -5.04
C ARG A 167 -18.58 36.49 -6.07
N ILE A 168 -17.88 35.83 -6.97
CA ILE A 168 -17.29 36.39 -8.18
C ILE A 168 -18.11 35.92 -9.36
N PHE A 169 -18.68 36.87 -10.11
CA PHE A 169 -19.39 36.59 -11.34
C PHE A 169 -18.71 37.31 -12.50
N VAL A 170 -18.27 36.59 -13.49
CA VAL A 170 -17.57 37.14 -14.64
C VAL A 170 -18.49 37.17 -15.84
N GLU A 171 -18.60 38.34 -16.49
CA GLU A 171 -19.30 38.51 -17.75
C GLU A 171 -18.39 38.02 -18.89
N SER A 172 -18.90 37.13 -19.73
CA SER A 172 -18.17 36.57 -20.86
C SER A 172 -19.04 36.61 -22.12
N SER A 173 -18.42 36.75 -23.28
CA SER A 173 -19.14 36.76 -24.57
C SER A 173 -19.52 35.36 -25.07
N GLY A 174 -19.03 34.32 -24.43
CA GLY A 174 -19.35 32.94 -24.80
C GLY A 174 -18.54 31.91 -24.04
N VAL A 175 -18.99 30.65 -24.04
CA VAL A 175 -18.46 29.55 -23.24
C VAL A 175 -17.02 29.14 -23.59
N THR A 176 -16.55 29.45 -24.80
CA THR A 176 -15.16 29.17 -25.24
C THR A 176 -14.32 30.44 -25.43
N GLY A 177 -14.90 31.60 -25.06
CA GLY A 177 -14.24 32.91 -25.19
C GLY A 177 -13.06 33.04 -24.20
N ARG A 178 -12.15 33.94 -24.48
CA ARG A 178 -11.03 34.31 -23.64
C ARG A 178 -10.84 35.80 -23.46
N ASP A 179 -11.89 36.56 -23.79
CA ASP A 179 -11.95 38.02 -23.78
C ASP A 179 -12.42 38.61 -22.44
N HIS A 180 -12.31 37.83 -21.35
CA HIS A 180 -12.81 38.22 -20.04
C HIS A 180 -11.78 37.84 -18.92
N VAL A 181 -12.18 37.91 -17.66
CA VAL A 181 -11.30 37.61 -16.52
C VAL A 181 -10.69 36.20 -16.68
N LYS A 182 -9.36 36.17 -16.67
CA LYS A 182 -8.57 34.94 -16.77
C LYS A 182 -8.55 34.16 -15.46
N VAL A 183 -8.21 34.86 -14.36
CA VAL A 183 -8.01 34.24 -13.03
C VAL A 183 -8.95 34.90 -12.02
N GLY A 184 -9.73 34.13 -11.31
CA GLY A 184 -10.60 34.60 -10.24
C GLY A 184 -9.82 35.13 -9.05
N ILE A 185 -9.13 34.25 -8.35
CA ILE A 185 -8.27 34.55 -7.20
C ILE A 185 -6.88 33.95 -7.46
N ASN A 186 -5.85 34.79 -7.38
CA ASN A 186 -4.46 34.39 -7.50
C ASN A 186 -3.68 34.76 -6.24
N MET A 187 -3.12 33.78 -5.57
CA MET A 187 -2.34 33.91 -4.35
C MET A 187 -0.87 33.59 -4.67
N ILE A 188 0.00 34.61 -4.59
CA ILE A 188 1.40 34.53 -5.03
C ILE A 188 2.32 34.93 -3.90
N GLY A 189 3.28 34.07 -3.55
CA GLY A 189 4.23 34.37 -2.47
C GLY A 189 3.52 34.53 -1.12
N VAL A 190 2.69 33.56 -0.74
CA VAL A 190 1.88 33.60 0.48
C VAL A 190 2.18 32.43 1.39
N ASP A 191 2.00 32.66 2.68
CA ASP A 191 2.14 31.65 3.73
C ASP A 191 0.96 31.76 4.69
N ASN A 192 0.48 30.62 5.22
CA ASN A 192 -0.63 30.56 6.17
C ASN A 192 -1.83 31.44 5.77
N SER A 193 -2.31 31.26 4.54
CA SER A 193 -3.34 32.12 3.92
C SER A 193 -4.47 31.27 3.33
N TRP A 194 -5.65 31.86 3.08
CA TRP A 194 -6.83 31.05 2.75
C TRP A 194 -7.82 31.72 1.79
N VAL A 195 -8.65 30.84 1.17
CA VAL A 195 -9.91 31.18 0.50
C VAL A 195 -11.01 30.35 1.13
N LYS A 196 -12.10 30.99 1.60
CA LYS A 196 -13.17 30.27 2.29
C LYS A 196 -14.56 30.79 1.97
N GLY A 197 -15.49 29.88 1.65
CA GLY A 197 -16.89 30.25 1.37
C GLY A 197 -17.02 31.18 0.17
N VAL A 198 -16.34 30.89 -0.92
CA VAL A 198 -16.32 31.73 -2.14
C VAL A 198 -16.90 30.97 -3.31
N THR A 199 -17.78 31.63 -4.10
CA THR A 199 -18.26 31.07 -5.37
C THR A 199 -17.73 31.90 -6.54
N ILE A 200 -17.04 31.24 -7.50
CA ILE A 200 -16.43 31.87 -8.68
C ILE A 200 -17.07 31.28 -9.94
N LEU A 201 -17.58 32.16 -10.84
CA LEU A 201 -18.21 31.73 -12.08
C LEU A 201 -17.56 32.38 -13.30
N ARG A 202 -17.43 31.58 -14.37
CA ARG A 202 -17.14 31.99 -15.74
C ARG A 202 -15.76 32.62 -15.96
N VAL A 203 -14.77 32.26 -15.13
CA VAL A 203 -13.38 32.61 -15.47
C VAL A 203 -12.86 31.72 -16.61
N SER A 204 -11.89 32.24 -17.39
CA SER A 204 -11.45 31.51 -18.57
C SER A 204 -10.33 30.51 -18.32
N ASP A 205 -9.50 30.69 -17.28
CA ASP A 205 -8.33 29.87 -17.02
C ASP A 205 -8.32 29.27 -15.61
N GLN A 206 -8.09 30.06 -14.55
CA GLN A 206 -8.05 29.55 -13.17
C GLN A 206 -9.15 30.18 -12.31
N GLY A 207 -9.83 29.33 -11.52
CA GLY A 207 -10.71 29.80 -10.45
C GLY A 207 -9.93 30.32 -9.27
N VAL A 208 -9.24 29.41 -8.59
CA VAL A 208 -8.29 29.68 -7.51
C VAL A 208 -6.93 29.13 -7.90
N LYS A 209 -5.91 29.97 -7.83
CA LYS A 209 -4.53 29.63 -8.15
C LYS A 209 -3.58 30.00 -7.02
N PHE A 210 -2.68 29.08 -6.72
CA PHE A 210 -1.51 29.30 -5.84
C PHE A 210 -0.22 29.22 -6.62
N ASP A 211 0.76 30.04 -6.21
CA ASP A 211 2.09 30.12 -6.78
C ASP A 211 3.08 30.55 -5.70
N GLU A 212 4.12 29.79 -5.43
CA GLU A 212 5.03 30.00 -4.29
C GLU A 212 4.26 30.17 -2.96
N ALA A 213 3.37 29.24 -2.66
CA ALA A 213 2.48 29.27 -1.51
C ALA A 213 2.75 28.11 -0.56
N THR A 214 2.67 28.39 0.74
CA THR A 214 2.90 27.37 1.76
C THR A 214 1.84 27.42 2.84
N ARG A 215 1.42 26.24 3.34
CA ARG A 215 0.43 26.11 4.44
C ARG A 215 -0.85 26.90 4.22
N CYS A 216 -1.41 26.82 3.02
CA CYS A 216 -2.63 27.52 2.63
C CYS A 216 -3.81 26.60 2.51
N SER A 217 -5.03 27.15 2.59
CA SER A 217 -6.25 26.36 2.50
C SER A 217 -7.29 27.01 1.59
N VAL A 218 -8.05 26.17 0.89
CA VAL A 218 -9.27 26.56 0.15
C VAL A 218 -10.40 25.70 0.71
N ILE A 219 -11.37 26.32 1.35
CA ILE A 219 -12.42 25.61 2.09
C ILE A 219 -13.79 26.10 1.63
N ASP A 220 -14.75 25.17 1.45
CA ASP A 220 -16.15 25.50 1.10
C ASP A 220 -16.25 26.44 -0.10
N THR A 221 -15.44 26.21 -1.13
CA THR A 221 -15.29 27.12 -2.27
C THR A 221 -15.73 26.47 -3.58
N ASN A 222 -16.49 27.21 -4.38
CA ASN A 222 -17.04 26.73 -5.64
C ASN A 222 -16.39 27.43 -6.83
N VAL A 223 -15.97 26.68 -7.85
CA VAL A 223 -15.52 27.23 -9.14
C VAL A 223 -16.34 26.59 -10.25
N LEU A 224 -17.32 27.35 -10.77
CA LEU A 224 -18.38 26.80 -11.58
C LEU A 224 -18.45 27.45 -12.96
N ASP A 225 -19.02 26.71 -13.92
CA ASP A 225 -19.37 27.21 -15.27
C ASP A 225 -18.17 27.91 -15.94
N MET A 226 -17.02 27.22 -15.99
CA MET A 226 -15.80 27.76 -16.61
C MET A 226 -16.01 28.10 -18.07
N HIS A 227 -15.66 29.32 -18.45
CA HIS A 227 -15.78 29.83 -19.84
C HIS A 227 -14.37 30.12 -20.37
N GLY A 228 -13.87 29.28 -21.25
CA GLY A 228 -12.55 29.45 -21.89
C GLY A 228 -12.30 28.36 -22.93
N PRO A 229 -11.19 28.36 -23.64
CA PRO A 229 -10.87 27.31 -24.61
C PRO A 229 -10.78 25.95 -23.92
N ILE A 230 -11.25 24.88 -24.59
CA ILE A 230 -11.10 23.49 -24.13
C ILE A 230 -9.81 22.90 -24.71
N SER A 231 -8.71 23.62 -24.58
CA SER A 231 -7.41 23.21 -25.12
C SER A 231 -6.26 23.94 -24.43
N GLY A 232 -5.04 23.45 -24.55
CA GLY A 232 -3.85 24.06 -23.94
C GLY A 232 -3.94 24.21 -22.43
N GLY A 233 -3.48 25.31 -21.88
CA GLY A 233 -3.44 25.62 -20.45
C GLY A 233 -4.69 26.36 -19.95
N TRP A 234 -5.91 25.97 -20.32
CA TRP A 234 -7.14 26.65 -19.96
C TRP A 234 -8.07 25.79 -19.11
N ARG A 235 -8.95 26.45 -18.33
CA ARG A 235 -9.99 25.85 -17.48
C ARG A 235 -9.45 24.95 -16.37
N TYR A 236 -8.58 25.48 -15.52
CA TYR A 236 -8.13 24.86 -14.29
C TYR A 236 -8.94 25.43 -13.11
N ASN A 237 -9.89 24.68 -12.56
CA ASN A 237 -10.74 25.21 -11.49
C ASN A 237 -9.90 25.55 -10.26
N PHE A 238 -9.12 24.58 -9.76
CA PHE A 238 -8.24 24.71 -8.61
C PHE A 238 -6.83 24.28 -9.02
N GLU A 239 -5.89 25.21 -8.97
CA GLU A 239 -4.53 24.97 -9.42
C GLU A 239 -3.49 25.39 -8.40
N VAL A 240 -2.51 24.54 -8.15
CA VAL A 240 -1.24 24.91 -7.53
C VAL A 240 -0.14 24.85 -8.59
N THR A 241 0.78 25.83 -8.56
CA THR A 241 1.92 25.87 -9.48
C THR A 241 3.24 25.78 -8.70
N ASP A 242 4.33 26.17 -9.30
CA ASP A 242 5.70 26.01 -8.80
C ASP A 242 5.84 26.50 -7.34
N HIS A 243 6.67 25.83 -6.55
CA HIS A 243 7.00 26.15 -5.16
C HIS A 243 5.80 26.17 -4.19
N CYS A 244 4.80 25.29 -4.43
CA CYS A 244 3.68 25.14 -3.52
C CYS A 244 3.86 23.93 -2.60
N ASN A 245 3.81 24.17 -1.28
CA ASN A 245 3.97 23.13 -0.28
C ASN A 245 2.86 23.17 0.77
N ASN A 246 2.27 22.01 1.08
CA ASN A 246 1.25 21.85 2.12
C ASN A 246 0.00 22.74 1.87
N ILE A 247 -0.73 22.48 0.79
CA ILE A 247 -1.95 23.19 0.41
C ILE A 247 -3.14 22.25 0.54
N LEU A 248 -4.18 22.68 1.22
CA LEU A 248 -5.44 21.96 1.41
C LEU A 248 -6.57 22.57 0.56
N PHE A 249 -7.28 21.72 -0.16
CA PHE A 249 -8.57 22.03 -0.76
C PHE A 249 -9.61 21.10 -0.15
N GLU A 250 -10.57 21.67 0.59
CA GLU A 250 -11.57 20.92 1.33
C GLU A 250 -12.99 21.39 0.98
N ASN A 251 -13.89 20.44 0.75
CA ASN A 251 -15.30 20.70 0.41
C ASN A 251 -15.47 21.62 -0.81
N CYS A 252 -14.62 21.47 -1.82
CA CYS A 252 -14.65 22.31 -3.01
C CYS A 252 -15.52 21.71 -4.11
N VAL A 253 -16.31 22.55 -4.78
CA VAL A 253 -17.16 22.14 -5.90
C VAL A 253 -16.71 22.80 -7.20
N ALA A 254 -16.60 21.99 -8.25
CA ALA A 254 -16.16 22.46 -9.57
C ALA A 254 -17.14 22.08 -10.68
N SER A 255 -17.10 22.83 -11.78
CA SER A 255 -17.76 22.39 -13.01
C SER A 255 -17.09 22.91 -14.28
N ASN A 256 -17.24 22.13 -15.36
CA ASN A 256 -16.76 22.43 -16.70
C ASN A 256 -15.26 22.72 -16.79
N GLY A 257 -14.48 22.14 -15.90
CA GLY A 257 -13.02 22.20 -15.92
C GLY A 257 -12.41 21.37 -17.04
N ARG A 258 -11.22 21.74 -17.47
CA ARG A 258 -10.39 20.88 -18.31
C ARG A 258 -9.47 20.03 -17.43
N HIS A 259 -8.76 20.64 -16.49
CA HIS A 259 -8.06 19.97 -15.41
C HIS A 259 -8.57 20.59 -14.11
N THR A 260 -9.38 19.87 -13.37
CA THR A 260 -10.19 20.48 -12.30
C THR A 260 -9.42 20.64 -11.00
N PHE A 261 -8.78 19.57 -10.51
CA PHE A 261 -7.97 19.53 -9.28
C PHE A 261 -6.52 19.23 -9.66
N VAL A 262 -5.70 20.27 -9.79
CA VAL A 262 -4.41 20.18 -10.49
C VAL A 262 -3.24 20.68 -9.66
N ALA A 263 -2.21 19.85 -9.59
CA ALA A 263 -0.87 20.26 -9.20
C ALA A 263 -0.01 20.45 -10.46
N ASN A 264 0.14 21.68 -10.94
CA ASN A 264 0.82 22.02 -12.20
C ASN A 264 2.21 22.62 -11.97
N GLY A 265 2.87 22.23 -10.91
CA GLY A 265 4.27 22.57 -10.63
C GLY A 265 5.23 21.49 -11.10
N ALA A 266 6.48 21.63 -10.71
CA ALA A 266 7.51 20.62 -10.87
C ALA A 266 7.75 19.89 -9.53
N SER A 267 8.93 19.35 -9.34
CA SER A 267 9.41 18.64 -8.16
C SER A 267 9.52 19.48 -6.87
N ASP A 268 9.11 20.70 -6.90
CA ASP A 268 8.97 21.62 -5.77
C ASP A 268 7.51 21.80 -5.30
N VAL A 269 6.59 21.02 -5.88
CA VAL A 269 5.18 20.93 -5.45
C VAL A 269 4.99 19.66 -4.64
N ASN A 270 4.63 19.79 -3.36
CA ASN A 270 4.46 18.65 -2.47
C ASN A 270 3.45 18.89 -1.35
N GLY A 271 2.87 17.78 -0.84
CA GLY A 271 1.91 17.83 0.25
C GLY A 271 0.60 18.55 -0.13
N ILE A 272 0.06 18.30 -1.31
CA ILE A 272 -1.20 18.89 -1.77
C ILE A 272 -2.34 17.91 -1.51
N VAL A 273 -3.41 18.39 -0.89
CA VAL A 273 -4.58 17.59 -0.56
C VAL A 273 -5.83 18.21 -1.19
N PHE A 274 -6.57 17.39 -1.95
CA PHE A 274 -7.92 17.67 -2.38
C PHE A 274 -8.84 16.67 -1.69
N THR A 275 -9.65 17.12 -0.73
CA THR A 275 -10.49 16.22 0.08
C THR A 275 -11.96 16.66 0.08
N ASN A 276 -12.87 15.67 0.08
CA ASN A 276 -14.32 15.89 0.09
C ASN A 276 -14.80 16.81 -1.03
N CYS A 277 -14.19 16.76 -2.19
CA CYS A 277 -14.48 17.63 -3.31
C CYS A 277 -15.41 16.95 -4.33
N SER A 278 -16.01 17.76 -5.20
CA SER A 278 -16.79 17.23 -6.32
C SER A 278 -16.64 18.05 -7.60
N SER A 279 -16.83 17.41 -8.74
CA SER A 279 -16.84 18.09 -10.03
C SER A 279 -17.82 17.48 -11.01
N SER A 280 -18.25 18.28 -11.99
CA SER A 280 -19.12 17.85 -13.09
C SER A 280 -18.77 18.51 -14.42
N GLY A 281 -18.95 17.77 -15.51
CA GLY A 281 -18.72 18.28 -16.85
C GLY A 281 -17.26 18.44 -17.26
N ASP A 282 -16.36 17.71 -16.63
CA ASP A 282 -14.91 17.78 -16.87
C ASP A 282 -14.53 17.29 -18.28
N TYR A 283 -13.48 17.86 -18.86
CA TYR A 283 -13.05 17.58 -20.22
C TYR A 283 -11.77 16.75 -20.34
N THR A 284 -10.98 16.61 -19.28
CA THR A 284 -9.80 15.73 -19.23
C THR A 284 -9.43 15.42 -17.79
N ARG A 285 -8.36 14.66 -17.60
CA ARG A 285 -7.90 14.21 -16.27
C ARG A 285 -7.51 15.37 -15.35
N SER A 286 -7.96 15.30 -14.11
CA SER A 286 -7.26 15.93 -12.98
C SER A 286 -5.95 15.18 -12.77
N GLU A 287 -4.86 15.88 -12.48
CA GLU A 287 -3.54 15.25 -12.40
C GLU A 287 -2.51 16.16 -11.73
N SER A 288 -1.41 15.60 -11.26
CA SER A 288 -0.17 16.34 -11.20
C SER A 288 0.32 16.49 -12.63
N HIS A 289 0.33 17.71 -13.13
CA HIS A 289 0.40 17.92 -14.59
C HIS A 289 1.79 17.64 -15.16
N ARG A 290 2.85 17.85 -14.37
CA ARG A 290 4.25 17.65 -14.80
C ARG A 290 5.23 17.49 -13.63
N ARG A 291 6.27 16.77 -13.91
CA ARG A 291 7.63 16.68 -13.38
C ARG A 291 7.76 16.44 -11.89
N TRP A 292 7.36 15.24 -11.46
CA TRP A 292 7.73 14.70 -10.15
C TRP A 292 7.15 15.46 -8.94
N GLY A 293 5.87 15.84 -8.97
CA GLY A 293 5.17 16.29 -7.75
C GLY A 293 5.22 15.17 -6.69
N GLN A 294 5.25 15.49 -5.40
CA GLN A 294 5.38 14.49 -4.34
C GLN A 294 4.26 14.55 -3.32
N GLY A 295 3.78 13.38 -2.88
CA GLY A 295 2.83 13.29 -1.78
C GLY A 295 1.54 14.10 -2.04
N ILE A 296 0.90 13.88 -3.17
CA ILE A 296 -0.35 14.54 -3.54
C ILE A 296 -1.50 13.58 -3.30
N LEU A 297 -2.51 14.02 -2.57
CA LEU A 297 -3.67 13.23 -2.20
C LEU A 297 -4.94 13.75 -2.87
N TRP A 298 -5.58 12.92 -3.66
CA TRP A 298 -6.96 13.07 -4.11
C TRP A 298 -7.83 12.15 -3.27
N ASP A 299 -8.66 12.71 -2.41
CA ASP A 299 -9.29 12.04 -1.29
C ASP A 299 -10.81 12.27 -1.30
N ASN A 300 -11.59 11.20 -1.37
CA ASN A 300 -13.05 11.26 -1.33
C ASN A 300 -13.65 12.26 -2.31
N ILE A 301 -13.31 12.13 -3.60
CA ILE A 301 -13.77 13.06 -4.65
C ILE A 301 -14.80 12.37 -5.53
N THR A 302 -15.89 13.07 -5.83
CA THR A 302 -16.93 12.60 -6.76
C THR A 302 -16.92 13.37 -8.08
N TRP A 303 -16.86 12.66 -9.20
CA TRP A 303 -17.04 13.21 -10.54
C TRP A 303 -18.33 12.71 -11.19
N THR A 304 -19.05 13.62 -11.81
CA THR A 304 -20.32 13.32 -12.50
C THR A 304 -20.40 13.99 -13.87
N ASN A 305 -21.18 13.42 -14.78
CA ASN A 305 -21.50 14.02 -16.10
C ASN A 305 -20.26 14.50 -16.88
N THR A 306 -19.17 13.75 -16.85
CA THR A 306 -17.90 14.11 -17.48
C THR A 306 -17.96 14.03 -19.00
N ASN A 307 -17.17 14.85 -19.69
CA ASN A 307 -17.00 14.86 -21.15
C ASN A 307 -15.74 14.06 -21.57
N THR A 308 -15.16 13.28 -20.69
CA THR A 308 -13.95 12.50 -20.92
C THR A 308 -14.08 11.12 -20.30
N THR A 309 -13.34 10.14 -20.80
CA THR A 309 -13.22 8.83 -20.18
C THR A 309 -12.21 8.83 -19.05
N GLY A 310 -11.07 9.51 -19.22
CA GLY A 310 -10.05 9.61 -18.16
C GLY A 310 -10.31 10.78 -17.24
N ILE A 311 -10.41 10.54 -15.91
CA ILE A 311 -10.75 11.57 -14.93
C ILE A 311 -9.63 11.93 -13.98
N LEU A 312 -8.78 10.97 -13.61
CA LEU A 312 -7.62 11.18 -12.76
C LEU A 312 -6.42 10.45 -13.33
N GLY A 313 -5.22 11.00 -13.15
CA GLY A 313 -3.99 10.40 -13.63
C GLY A 313 -2.80 10.63 -12.71
N LEU A 314 -2.25 9.53 -12.18
CA LEU A 314 -0.98 9.46 -11.46
C LEU A 314 -0.05 8.59 -12.31
N HIS A 315 0.53 9.17 -13.35
CA HIS A 315 1.16 8.42 -14.43
C HIS A 315 2.30 9.19 -15.12
N ASN A 316 2.97 8.52 -16.03
CA ASN A 316 3.94 9.16 -16.92
C ASN A 316 3.24 9.83 -18.12
N ARG A 317 3.59 11.05 -18.41
CA ARG A 317 3.16 11.81 -19.59
C ARG A 317 4.25 11.90 -20.67
N GLY A 318 5.40 11.29 -20.46
CA GLY A 318 6.48 11.18 -21.41
C GLY A 318 6.87 12.51 -22.05
N SER A 319 7.00 12.53 -23.36
CA SER A 319 7.35 13.71 -24.14
C SER A 319 6.23 14.71 -24.35
N TYR A 320 5.02 14.50 -23.81
CA TYR A 320 3.94 15.46 -23.93
C TYR A 320 4.34 16.85 -23.40
N GLY A 321 3.85 17.89 -24.10
CA GLY A 321 4.21 19.27 -23.81
C GLY A 321 5.71 19.54 -24.03
N THR A 322 6.43 19.82 -22.97
CA THR A 322 7.88 20.08 -22.99
C THR A 322 8.66 19.01 -22.22
N GLY A 323 8.31 17.73 -22.40
CA GLY A 323 8.87 16.62 -21.62
C GLY A 323 8.31 16.59 -20.20
N HIS A 324 6.99 16.38 -20.07
CA HIS A 324 6.35 16.37 -18.76
C HIS A 324 6.82 15.21 -17.89
N GLY A 325 7.06 14.05 -18.51
CA GLY A 325 7.62 12.87 -17.85
C GLY A 325 6.71 12.34 -16.74
N TRP A 326 7.31 11.77 -15.72
CA TRP A 326 6.62 11.34 -14.51
C TRP A 326 5.97 12.53 -13.81
N THR A 327 4.65 12.47 -13.65
CA THR A 327 3.89 13.61 -13.12
C THR A 327 3.97 13.68 -11.60
N VAL A 328 3.93 12.51 -10.93
CA VAL A 328 3.87 12.41 -9.47
C VAL A 328 4.53 11.13 -8.98
N THR A 329 5.11 11.21 -7.79
CA THR A 329 5.54 10.07 -6.96
C THR A 329 4.88 10.15 -5.58
N ASN A 330 4.63 9.00 -4.96
CA ASN A 330 3.96 8.88 -3.67
C ASN A 330 2.61 9.64 -3.65
N GLY A 331 1.93 9.63 -4.79
CA GLY A 331 0.58 10.17 -4.96
C GLY A 331 -0.48 9.14 -4.61
N VAL A 332 -1.60 9.60 -4.05
CA VAL A 332 -2.69 8.73 -3.60
C VAL A 332 -4.02 9.20 -4.17
N ALA A 333 -4.76 8.27 -4.78
CA ALA A 333 -6.18 8.38 -5.08
C ALA A 333 -6.94 7.52 -4.07
N TRP A 334 -7.66 8.15 -3.15
CA TRP A 334 -8.40 7.48 -2.08
C TRP A 334 -9.89 7.70 -2.23
N ASN A 335 -10.69 6.61 -2.23
CA ASN A 335 -12.15 6.66 -2.26
C ASN A 335 -12.72 7.60 -3.34
N ILE A 336 -12.22 7.48 -4.56
CA ILE A 336 -12.70 8.29 -5.70
C ILE A 336 -13.97 7.68 -6.25
N ASN A 337 -15.02 8.49 -6.43
CA ASN A 337 -16.27 8.06 -7.02
C ASN A 337 -16.46 8.64 -8.43
N ALA A 338 -16.22 7.83 -9.45
CA ALA A 338 -16.36 8.17 -10.87
C ALA A 338 -16.69 6.92 -11.73
N PRO A 339 -17.84 6.26 -11.51
CA PRO A 339 -18.13 4.89 -11.99
C PRO A 339 -18.12 4.72 -13.52
N SER A 340 -18.24 5.81 -14.26
CA SER A 340 -18.19 5.80 -15.74
C SER A 340 -16.85 6.23 -16.33
N ASN A 341 -15.83 6.41 -15.49
CA ASN A 341 -14.55 6.98 -15.87
C ASN A 341 -13.38 6.05 -15.57
N GLN A 342 -12.20 6.43 -16.04
CA GLN A 342 -10.93 5.75 -15.85
C GLN A 342 -9.98 6.59 -14.99
N ILE A 343 -9.29 5.90 -14.06
CA ILE A 343 -8.16 6.41 -13.29
C ILE A 343 -6.91 5.66 -13.74
N ALA A 344 -5.88 6.39 -14.16
CA ALA A 344 -4.61 5.81 -14.57
C ALA A 344 -3.58 5.92 -13.44
N ILE A 345 -3.10 4.78 -12.94
CA ILE A 345 -2.14 4.69 -11.84
C ILE A 345 -0.92 3.91 -12.32
N GLN A 346 0.24 4.56 -12.39
CA GLN A 346 1.50 3.94 -12.78
C GLN A 346 2.54 4.06 -11.67
N LYS A 347 3.44 3.07 -11.59
CA LYS A 347 4.53 3.01 -10.61
C LYS A 347 5.75 3.79 -11.13
N PRO A 348 6.15 4.89 -10.48
CA PRO A 348 7.41 5.58 -10.81
C PRO A 348 8.62 4.75 -10.35
N PRO A 349 9.81 4.94 -10.96
CA PRO A 349 10.98 4.08 -10.72
C PRO A 349 11.43 3.95 -9.25
N ILE A 350 11.53 5.02 -8.51
CA ILE A 350 12.01 5.01 -7.12
C ILE A 350 10.93 5.37 -6.10
N GLY A 351 9.65 5.24 -6.48
CA GLY A 351 8.52 5.56 -5.63
C GLY A 351 7.32 4.68 -5.93
N GLN A 352 6.19 5.05 -5.36
CA GLN A 352 4.94 4.33 -5.54
C GLN A 352 3.79 5.31 -5.68
N ASN A 353 2.82 5.03 -6.55
CA ASN A 353 1.52 5.70 -6.59
C ASN A 353 0.42 4.69 -6.22
N TYR A 354 -0.63 5.18 -5.57
CA TYR A 354 -1.66 4.34 -4.97
C TYR A 354 -3.05 4.74 -5.45
N ALA A 355 -3.93 3.76 -5.66
CA ALA A 355 -5.37 3.94 -5.80
C ALA A 355 -6.08 2.94 -4.90
N ILE A 356 -6.86 3.43 -3.93
CA ILE A 356 -7.49 2.61 -2.90
C ILE A 356 -8.97 2.99 -2.80
N GLY A 357 -9.87 2.00 -2.87
CA GLY A 357 -11.31 2.16 -2.75
C GLY A 357 -11.96 2.99 -3.87
N CYS A 358 -11.35 3.07 -5.04
CA CYS A 358 -11.86 3.92 -6.11
C CYS A 358 -12.99 3.24 -6.90
N ASN A 359 -14.18 3.79 -6.90
CA ASN A 359 -15.30 3.39 -7.75
C ASN A 359 -15.13 3.98 -9.16
N ALA A 360 -14.28 3.36 -9.98
CA ALA A 360 -13.93 3.74 -11.35
C ALA A 360 -13.28 2.55 -12.07
N THR A 361 -12.99 2.65 -13.35
CA THR A 361 -12.05 1.73 -14.01
C THR A 361 -10.63 2.12 -13.65
N VAL A 362 -9.97 1.38 -12.76
CA VAL A 362 -8.60 1.69 -12.30
C VAL A 362 -7.61 0.74 -12.93
N ASN A 363 -6.56 1.27 -13.56
CA ASN A 363 -5.52 0.46 -14.20
C ASN A 363 -4.22 1.25 -14.43
N GLY A 364 -3.19 0.59 -15.00
CA GLY A 364 -1.91 1.20 -15.38
C GLY A 364 -1.90 1.89 -16.75
N ASP A 365 -3.06 2.06 -17.41
CA ASP A 365 -3.14 2.55 -18.80
C ASP A 365 -2.96 4.07 -18.89
N GLY A 366 -1.74 4.51 -18.79
CA GLY A 366 -1.33 5.90 -19.07
C GLY A 366 -1.05 6.14 -20.56
N PRO A 367 -0.70 7.38 -20.95
CA PRO A 367 -0.31 7.70 -22.32
C PRO A 367 0.95 6.98 -22.80
N PHE A 368 1.80 6.53 -21.85
CA PHE A 368 3.02 5.77 -22.10
C PHE A 368 2.98 4.51 -21.23
N SER A 369 3.44 3.39 -21.76
CA SER A 369 3.38 2.09 -21.08
C SER A 369 4.41 2.01 -19.96
N HIS A 370 3.91 1.84 -18.72
CA HIS A 370 4.71 1.59 -17.51
C HIS A 370 3.97 0.61 -16.61
N PRO A 371 4.63 -0.03 -15.64
CA PRO A 371 3.97 -0.87 -14.66
C PRO A 371 2.85 -0.13 -13.93
N ALA A 372 1.79 -0.83 -13.58
CA ALA A 372 0.73 -0.30 -12.73
C ALA A 372 1.29 0.08 -11.35
N GLY A 373 0.75 1.13 -10.75
CA GLY A 373 0.95 1.44 -9.34
C GLY A 373 0.20 0.47 -8.44
N TYR A 374 0.16 0.75 -7.16
CA TYR A 374 -0.60 -0.06 -6.20
C TYR A 374 -2.09 0.25 -6.35
N ILE A 375 -2.89 -0.78 -6.58
CA ILE A 375 -4.35 -0.68 -6.78
C ILE A 375 -5.02 -1.67 -5.84
N GLU A 376 -5.92 -1.17 -4.99
CA GLU A 376 -6.64 -1.96 -4.00
C GLU A 376 -8.09 -1.49 -3.86
N GLY A 377 -9.03 -2.41 -3.58
CA GLY A 377 -10.40 -2.09 -3.24
C GLY A 377 -11.19 -1.38 -4.34
N THR A 378 -10.93 -1.67 -5.62
CA THR A 378 -11.62 -1.00 -6.74
C THR A 378 -13.11 -1.30 -6.72
N GLY A 379 -13.93 -0.27 -6.57
CA GLY A 379 -15.38 -0.37 -6.50
C GLY A 379 -15.93 -0.69 -5.11
N GLU A 380 -15.10 -0.70 -4.08
CA GLU A 380 -15.50 -0.96 -2.70
C GLU A 380 -15.82 0.32 -1.95
N ASP A 381 -16.80 0.22 -1.04
CA ASP A 381 -17.06 1.27 -0.07
C ASP A 381 -16.07 1.13 1.10
N LEU A 382 -15.13 2.05 1.19
CA LEU A 382 -14.17 2.05 2.29
C LEU A 382 -14.81 2.44 3.62
N LEU A 383 -14.42 1.78 4.70
CA LEU A 383 -14.81 2.15 6.06
C LEU A 383 -14.30 3.57 6.41
N ILE A 384 -13.09 3.89 6.01
CA ILE A 384 -12.49 5.22 6.13
C ILE A 384 -12.76 5.99 4.83
N GLN A 385 -13.76 6.87 4.87
CA GLN A 385 -14.18 7.62 3.69
C GLN A 385 -13.13 8.65 3.24
N SER A 386 -12.47 9.32 4.18
CA SER A 386 -11.41 10.29 3.91
C SER A 386 -10.14 9.89 4.66
N LEU A 387 -9.08 9.62 3.91
CA LEU A 387 -7.76 9.32 4.47
C LEU A 387 -7.19 10.54 5.21
N TYR A 388 -7.35 11.74 4.64
CA TYR A 388 -6.88 12.97 5.25
C TYR A 388 -7.50 13.21 6.64
N LEU A 389 -8.82 13.09 6.76
CA LEU A 389 -9.51 13.31 8.02
C LEU A 389 -9.17 12.24 9.06
N ALA A 390 -9.07 10.97 8.65
CA ALA A 390 -8.67 9.90 9.55
C ALA A 390 -7.25 10.08 10.08
N GLN A 391 -6.29 10.45 9.23
CA GLN A 391 -4.92 10.75 9.66
C GLN A 391 -4.85 12.00 10.55
N LEU A 392 -5.68 13.00 10.30
CA LEU A 392 -5.75 14.20 11.14
C LEU A 392 -6.31 13.87 12.52
N GLU A 393 -7.39 13.08 12.58
CA GLU A 393 -7.99 12.62 13.83
C GLU A 393 -7.01 11.76 14.64
N ASP A 394 -6.37 10.79 14.00
CA ASP A 394 -5.40 9.92 14.64
C ASP A 394 -4.24 10.72 15.25
N ARG A 395 -3.64 11.60 14.48
CA ARG A 395 -2.54 12.46 14.95
C ARG A 395 -2.94 13.39 16.09
N THR A 396 -4.15 13.95 16.06
CA THR A 396 -4.64 14.86 17.11
C THR A 396 -5.10 14.13 18.37
N THR A 397 -5.49 12.87 18.25
CA THR A 397 -6.00 12.04 19.36
C THR A 397 -4.89 11.23 20.03
N HIS A 398 -4.03 10.60 19.25
CA HIS A 398 -3.02 9.66 19.74
C HIS A 398 -1.61 10.23 19.72
N GLY A 399 -1.34 11.24 18.90
CA GLY A 399 0.01 11.80 18.72
C GLY A 399 0.70 11.26 17.48
N VAL A 400 2.02 11.25 17.47
CA VAL A 400 2.81 10.89 16.30
C VAL A 400 3.72 9.72 16.60
N LEU A 401 3.68 8.70 15.74
CA LEU A 401 4.62 7.57 15.80
C LEU A 401 6.05 8.06 15.49
N PRO A 402 7.08 7.37 15.98
CA PRO A 402 8.46 7.67 15.60
C PRO A 402 8.66 7.44 14.10
N ASP A 403 9.64 8.14 13.54
CA ASP A 403 10.02 7.97 12.14
C ASP A 403 10.46 6.52 11.86
N THR A 404 10.24 6.06 10.63
CA THR A 404 10.77 4.76 10.19
C THR A 404 12.31 4.80 10.27
N PRO A 405 12.97 3.80 10.86
CA PRO A 405 14.42 3.77 10.92
C PRO A 405 15.09 3.87 9.56
N GLY A 406 16.31 4.37 9.53
CA GLY A 406 17.16 4.36 8.34
C GLY A 406 17.35 2.95 7.78
N LYS A 407 17.92 2.85 6.58
CA LYS A 407 18.22 1.55 5.98
C LYS A 407 19.12 0.72 6.90
N LEU A 408 18.71 -0.52 7.11
CA LEU A 408 19.50 -1.55 7.77
C LEU A 408 20.49 -2.14 6.76
N PHE A 409 21.72 -2.37 7.16
CA PHE A 409 22.78 -2.98 6.34
C PHE A 409 23.50 -4.08 7.12
N PRO A 410 23.75 -5.26 6.54
CA PRO A 410 24.72 -6.21 7.05
C PRO A 410 26.12 -5.64 6.80
N ASN A 411 26.90 -5.44 7.86
CA ASN A 411 28.22 -4.80 7.81
C ASN A 411 29.36 -5.81 7.87
N ASP A 412 29.22 -6.85 8.65
CA ASP A 412 30.18 -7.96 8.72
C ASP A 412 29.45 -9.26 9.08
N PHE A 413 29.81 -10.35 8.40
CA PHE A 413 29.16 -11.64 8.59
C PHE A 413 30.18 -12.79 8.61
N VAL A 414 30.18 -13.56 9.68
CA VAL A 414 30.97 -14.78 9.81
C VAL A 414 30.08 -15.93 10.23
N TYR A 415 30.09 -17.01 9.47
CA TYR A 415 29.41 -18.24 9.82
C TYR A 415 30.33 -19.45 9.59
N THR A 416 31.10 -19.81 10.62
CA THR A 416 32.05 -20.94 10.60
C THR A 416 31.75 -21.91 11.76
N ALA A 417 32.47 -23.02 11.82
CA ALA A 417 32.29 -23.97 12.91
C ALA A 417 32.72 -23.41 14.30
N THR A 418 33.60 -22.41 14.31
CA THR A 418 34.18 -21.83 15.52
C THR A 418 33.70 -20.42 15.84
N GLU A 419 33.20 -19.72 14.88
CA GLU A 419 32.78 -18.31 15.01
C GLU A 419 31.54 -18.05 14.18
N LYS A 420 30.52 -17.39 14.76
CA LYS A 420 29.26 -17.09 14.12
C LYS A 420 28.74 -15.75 14.61
N TYR A 421 28.70 -14.77 13.76
CA TYR A 421 28.06 -13.50 14.04
C TYR A 421 27.63 -12.77 12.76
N LEU A 422 26.70 -11.85 12.90
CA LEU A 422 26.36 -10.85 11.91
C LEU A 422 26.36 -9.48 12.59
N GLU A 423 27.16 -8.56 12.10
CA GLU A 423 27.09 -7.16 12.47
C GLU A 423 26.10 -6.44 11.55
N LEU A 424 25.11 -5.81 12.15
CA LEU A 424 24.11 -4.97 11.49
C LEU A 424 24.38 -3.51 11.85
N THR A 425 24.29 -2.64 10.86
CA THR A 425 24.40 -1.21 11.04
C THR A 425 23.24 -0.49 10.38
N TRP A 426 22.87 0.65 10.94
CA TRP A 426 21.87 1.57 10.39
C TRP A 426 22.24 2.98 10.80
N HIS A 427 21.57 3.94 10.22
CA HIS A 427 21.71 5.32 10.65
C HIS A 427 20.47 5.74 11.42
N ASP A 428 20.65 6.30 12.59
CA ASP A 428 19.56 6.82 13.38
C ASP A 428 19.04 8.13 12.78
N VAL A 429 17.80 8.07 12.26
CA VAL A 429 17.13 9.18 11.58
C VAL A 429 15.93 9.71 12.37
N SER A 430 15.78 9.36 13.64
CA SER A 430 14.65 9.79 14.47
C SER A 430 15.15 10.53 15.73
N ILE A 431 14.26 11.24 16.40
CA ILE A 431 14.46 11.83 17.74
C ILE A 431 13.22 11.60 18.63
N GLU A 432 12.31 10.76 18.18
CA GLU A 432 11.04 10.52 18.86
C GLU A 432 10.94 9.11 19.40
N GLU A 433 11.90 8.26 19.11
CA GLU A 433 11.93 6.89 19.64
C GLU A 433 12.51 6.86 21.05
N ASP A 434 11.94 6.01 21.88
CA ASP A 434 12.48 5.64 23.19
C ASP A 434 13.46 4.44 23.05
N ASN A 435 13.28 3.67 21.97
CA ASN A 435 14.10 2.48 21.71
C ASN A 435 13.94 1.98 20.27
N TYR A 436 14.89 1.13 19.85
CA TYR A 436 14.81 0.34 18.62
C TYR A 436 14.44 -1.11 18.93
N ILE A 437 13.62 -1.69 18.09
CA ILE A 437 13.23 -3.11 18.13
C ILE A 437 13.85 -3.78 16.92
N LEU A 438 14.90 -4.60 17.16
CA LEU A 438 15.50 -5.41 16.11
C LEU A 438 14.81 -6.77 16.07
N GLU A 439 14.31 -7.09 14.91
CA GLU A 439 13.61 -8.35 14.66
C GLU A 439 14.41 -9.22 13.69
N ARG A 440 14.43 -10.53 13.97
CA ARG A 440 15.07 -11.57 13.16
C ARG A 440 14.05 -12.61 12.75
N SER A 441 14.16 -13.11 11.53
CA SER A 441 13.35 -14.20 11.00
C SER A 441 14.23 -15.24 10.31
N SER A 442 13.88 -16.52 10.44
CA SER A 442 14.51 -17.62 9.70
C SER A 442 13.87 -17.89 8.34
N ASP A 443 12.74 -17.23 8.03
CA ASP A 443 11.91 -17.51 6.87
C ASP A 443 11.50 -16.24 6.10
N GLY A 444 11.91 -15.05 6.58
CA GLY A 444 11.56 -13.76 6.01
C GLY A 444 10.12 -13.29 6.28
N VAL A 445 9.31 -14.09 6.95
CA VAL A 445 7.89 -13.84 7.22
C VAL A 445 7.64 -13.68 8.71
N ASN A 446 8.11 -14.62 9.51
CA ASN A 446 7.87 -14.64 10.96
C ASN A 446 9.04 -14.00 11.69
N PHE A 447 8.91 -12.73 11.98
CA PHE A 447 9.91 -11.94 12.68
C PHE A 447 9.71 -12.02 14.19
N GLN A 448 10.79 -12.29 14.91
CA GLN A 448 10.82 -12.27 16.37
C GLN A 448 11.79 -11.19 16.84
N THR A 449 11.41 -10.46 17.86
CA THR A 449 12.31 -9.51 18.51
C THR A 449 13.50 -10.24 19.12
N ILE A 450 14.70 -9.90 18.70
CA ILE A 450 15.96 -10.44 19.26
C ILE A 450 16.64 -9.44 20.17
N ALA A 451 16.37 -8.15 19.97
CA ALA A 451 16.91 -7.08 20.82
C ALA A 451 15.94 -5.90 20.90
N THR A 452 15.91 -5.27 22.08
CA THR A 452 15.39 -3.93 22.27
C THR A 452 16.57 -3.06 22.67
N LEU A 453 16.90 -2.10 21.83
CA LEU A 453 18.12 -1.30 21.91
C LEU A 453 17.76 0.12 22.37
N PRO A 454 18.60 0.79 23.15
CA PRO A 454 18.38 2.17 23.55
C PRO A 454 18.21 3.10 22.33
N GLU A 455 17.61 4.27 22.57
CA GLU A 455 17.67 5.42 21.64
C GLU A 455 19.11 5.66 21.13
N ASP A 456 19.28 6.27 19.99
CA ASP A 456 20.57 6.57 19.36
C ASP A 456 21.49 5.37 19.05
N THR A 457 20.98 4.14 19.12
CA THR A 457 21.77 2.97 18.73
C THR A 457 21.85 2.83 17.22
N GLU A 458 23.05 2.62 16.65
CA GLU A 458 23.27 2.50 15.20
C GLU A 458 23.92 1.16 14.78
N THR A 459 24.18 0.29 15.74
CA THR A 459 24.82 -1.02 15.46
C THR A 459 24.36 -2.10 16.42
N TYR A 460 24.33 -3.33 15.93
CA TYR A 460 24.09 -4.53 16.75
C TYR A 460 24.80 -5.74 16.16
N THR A 461 25.42 -6.55 17.02
CA THR A 461 26.03 -7.80 16.59
C THR A 461 25.20 -8.96 17.10
N ASP A 462 24.58 -9.70 16.18
CA ASP A 462 23.89 -10.95 16.48
C ASP A 462 24.91 -12.09 16.50
N THR A 463 25.14 -12.67 17.68
CA THR A 463 26.06 -13.79 17.90
C THR A 463 25.35 -15.11 18.13
N ASP A 464 24.01 -15.13 18.12
CA ASP A 464 23.18 -16.32 18.32
C ASP A 464 22.69 -16.92 16.99
N LEU A 465 23.58 -17.08 16.04
CA LEU A 465 23.26 -17.64 14.73
C LEU A 465 23.23 -19.18 14.79
N GLN A 466 22.02 -19.75 14.68
CA GLN A 466 21.80 -21.20 14.62
C GLN A 466 21.84 -21.74 13.19
N GLN A 467 21.66 -20.87 12.22
CA GLN A 467 21.72 -21.13 10.78
C GLN A 467 22.44 -19.98 10.08
N GLU A 468 22.83 -20.21 8.84
CA GLU A 468 23.56 -19.24 8.02
C GLU A 468 22.66 -18.11 7.55
N ASN A 469 21.41 -18.43 7.22
CA ASN A 469 20.44 -17.49 6.66
C ASN A 469 19.44 -17.00 7.68
N TYR A 470 19.43 -15.68 7.91
CA TYR A 470 18.42 -14.97 8.64
C TYR A 470 18.03 -13.68 7.92
N PHE A 471 16.79 -13.26 8.12
CA PHE A 471 16.25 -11.95 7.71
C PHE A 471 16.19 -11.04 8.92
N TYR A 472 16.53 -9.77 8.73
CA TYR A 472 16.52 -8.77 9.79
C TYR A 472 15.79 -7.54 9.33
N ARG A 473 15.06 -6.92 10.25
CA ARG A 473 14.45 -5.62 10.08
C ARG A 473 14.44 -4.86 11.40
N LEU A 474 14.37 -3.57 11.33
CA LEU A 474 14.43 -2.67 12.47
C LEU A 474 13.15 -1.82 12.54
N LYS A 475 12.65 -1.56 13.74
CA LYS A 475 11.56 -0.64 14.02
C LYS A 475 11.98 0.31 15.11
N ALA A 476 11.45 1.53 15.10
CA ALA A 476 11.54 2.46 16.22
C ALA A 476 10.26 2.40 17.06
N ALA A 477 10.35 2.62 18.35
CA ALA A 477 9.20 2.61 19.25
C ALA A 477 9.28 3.76 20.25
N ASN A 478 8.12 4.32 20.61
CA ASN A 478 7.95 5.28 21.69
C ASN A 478 6.67 5.00 22.48
N THR A 479 6.31 5.88 23.41
CA THR A 479 5.10 5.73 24.23
C THR A 479 3.79 5.77 23.43
N ILE A 480 3.80 6.28 22.19
CA ILE A 480 2.64 6.34 21.30
C ILE A 480 2.46 5.02 20.56
N GLY A 481 3.58 4.38 20.15
CA GLY A 481 3.52 3.11 19.43
C GLY A 481 4.83 2.77 18.71
N ILE A 482 4.72 1.93 17.69
CA ILE A 482 5.84 1.38 16.93
C ILE A 482 5.75 1.84 15.48
N SER A 483 6.88 2.29 14.92
CA SER A 483 6.99 2.70 13.51
C SER A 483 6.78 1.53 12.54
N PRO A 484 6.54 1.79 11.25
CA PRO A 484 6.80 0.81 10.21
C PRO A 484 8.23 0.27 10.30
N ALA A 485 8.46 -0.94 9.77
CA ALA A 485 9.80 -1.51 9.73
C ALA A 485 10.67 -0.83 8.65
N SER A 486 12.00 -0.83 8.88
CA SER A 486 13.00 -0.53 7.85
C SER A 486 12.92 -1.51 6.68
N ASN A 487 13.82 -1.38 5.70
CA ASN A 487 14.07 -2.47 4.75
C ASN A 487 14.40 -3.78 5.50
N THR A 488 14.03 -4.89 4.89
CA THR A 488 14.51 -6.21 5.33
C THR A 488 15.82 -6.52 4.64
N VAL A 489 16.82 -6.99 5.40
CA VAL A 489 18.10 -7.48 4.88
C VAL A 489 18.30 -8.95 5.25
N GLN A 490 19.05 -9.68 4.45
CA GLN A 490 19.44 -11.05 4.72
C GLN A 490 20.90 -11.08 5.18
N SER A 491 21.27 -12.05 6.03
CA SER A 491 22.67 -12.25 6.38
C SER A 491 23.56 -12.51 5.18
N GLU A 492 23.00 -13.09 4.10
CA GLU A 492 23.69 -13.33 2.82
C GLU A 492 23.87 -12.08 1.94
N ASP A 493 23.16 -11.00 2.18
CA ASP A 493 23.33 -9.75 1.41
C ASP A 493 24.78 -9.22 1.53
N TYR A 494 25.55 -9.75 2.51
CA TYR A 494 26.97 -9.49 2.66
C TYR A 494 27.85 -10.34 1.73
N GLN A 495 27.38 -11.52 1.28
CA GLN A 495 28.14 -12.44 0.42
C GLN A 495 27.71 -12.25 -1.04
N ILE A 496 28.56 -11.61 -1.87
CA ILE A 496 28.43 -11.67 -3.32
C ILE A 496 29.00 -13.04 -3.77
N GLU A 497 28.29 -14.12 -3.47
CA GLU A 497 28.49 -15.38 -4.19
C GLU A 497 27.60 -15.35 -5.44
N THR A 498 28.14 -15.77 -6.56
CA THR A 498 27.43 -15.79 -7.85
C THR A 498 26.26 -16.78 -7.77
N GLN A 499 25.07 -16.25 -7.46
CA GLN A 499 23.82 -17.01 -7.52
C GLN A 499 23.64 -17.58 -8.91
N ASN A 500 23.50 -18.89 -9.04
CA ASN A 500 23.23 -19.52 -10.33
C ASN A 500 21.74 -19.31 -10.68
N ILE A 501 21.47 -18.53 -11.73
CA ILE A 501 20.12 -18.27 -12.22
C ILE A 501 19.88 -19.11 -13.47
N VAL A 502 18.90 -19.99 -13.38
CA VAL A 502 18.53 -20.91 -14.46
C VAL A 502 17.16 -20.53 -15.00
N TYR A 503 17.02 -20.42 -16.32
CA TYR A 503 15.76 -20.09 -16.98
C TYR A 503 15.15 -21.30 -17.64
N VAL A 504 13.80 -21.43 -17.57
CA VAL A 504 13.05 -22.50 -18.24
C VAL A 504 11.76 -21.97 -18.86
N SER A 505 11.47 -22.38 -20.08
CA SER A 505 10.22 -22.11 -20.82
C SER A 505 9.59 -23.41 -21.37
N ALA A 506 8.38 -23.33 -21.90
CA ALA A 506 7.65 -24.54 -22.37
C ALA A 506 8.37 -25.30 -23.51
N THR A 507 9.02 -24.59 -24.40
CA THR A 507 9.65 -25.17 -25.62
C THR A 507 11.15 -24.93 -25.68
N GLY A 508 11.70 -24.18 -24.71
CA GLY A 508 13.07 -23.70 -24.79
C GLY A 508 13.24 -22.47 -25.67
N ALA A 509 14.40 -21.86 -25.60
CA ALA A 509 14.79 -20.72 -26.41
C ALA A 509 16.30 -20.74 -26.70
N GLY A 510 16.71 -20.18 -27.81
CA GLY A 510 18.12 -20.02 -28.18
C GLY A 510 18.95 -21.31 -28.08
N ASN A 511 20.03 -21.25 -27.30
CA ASN A 511 20.94 -22.40 -27.11
C ASN A 511 20.38 -23.44 -26.13
N MET A 512 19.29 -23.15 -25.41
CA MET A 512 18.70 -24.01 -24.37
C MET A 512 19.69 -24.38 -23.25
N ASP A 513 20.59 -23.48 -22.88
CA ASP A 513 21.59 -23.65 -21.82
C ASP A 513 21.15 -23.07 -20.47
N GLY A 514 19.95 -22.43 -20.40
CA GLY A 514 19.35 -21.90 -19.21
C GLY A 514 19.97 -20.60 -18.67
N THR A 515 20.94 -20.00 -19.37
CA THR A 515 21.69 -18.84 -18.87
C THR A 515 20.94 -17.50 -18.94
N SER A 516 19.84 -17.46 -19.69
CA SER A 516 18.99 -16.27 -19.83
C SER A 516 17.59 -16.65 -20.31
N GLU A 517 16.66 -15.70 -20.29
CA GLU A 517 15.33 -15.87 -20.88
C GLU A 517 15.42 -16.29 -22.37
N SER A 518 16.31 -15.66 -23.13
CA SER A 518 16.53 -15.96 -24.57
C SER A 518 17.24 -17.30 -24.83
N ASN A 519 17.76 -17.94 -23.79
CA ASN A 519 18.41 -19.25 -23.85
C ASN A 519 17.81 -20.26 -22.87
N ALA A 520 16.54 -20.06 -22.48
CA ALA A 520 15.85 -20.88 -21.50
C ALA A 520 15.80 -22.37 -21.88
N TYR A 521 15.94 -23.26 -20.89
CA TYR A 521 15.71 -24.69 -21.09
C TYR A 521 14.28 -24.96 -21.55
N GLY A 522 14.09 -25.96 -22.41
CA GLY A 522 12.76 -26.44 -22.85
C GLY A 522 12.23 -27.61 -22.02
N ASN A 523 12.90 -27.98 -20.92
CA ASN A 523 12.51 -29.09 -20.06
C ASN A 523 12.72 -28.71 -18.60
N PHE A 524 11.65 -28.76 -17.81
CA PHE A 524 11.65 -28.39 -16.39
C PHE A 524 12.62 -29.27 -15.56
N GLY A 525 12.60 -30.58 -15.80
CA GLY A 525 13.48 -31.51 -15.06
C GLY A 525 14.97 -31.26 -15.31
N VAL A 526 15.32 -30.89 -16.55
CA VAL A 526 16.71 -30.49 -16.90
C VAL A 526 17.06 -29.19 -16.18
N ALA A 527 16.20 -28.19 -16.23
CA ALA A 527 16.42 -26.93 -15.54
C ALA A 527 16.58 -27.13 -14.02
N MET A 528 15.71 -27.93 -13.39
CA MET A 528 15.79 -28.29 -11.98
C MET A 528 17.07 -29.07 -11.60
N SER A 529 17.64 -29.83 -12.51
CA SER A 529 18.91 -30.54 -12.27
C SER A 529 20.11 -29.59 -12.13
N ASN A 530 20.02 -28.40 -12.74
CA ASN A 530 21.02 -27.34 -12.65
C ASN A 530 20.87 -26.42 -11.43
N ILE A 531 19.85 -26.61 -10.62
CA ILE A 531 19.74 -26.02 -9.29
C ILE A 531 20.51 -26.91 -8.34
N THR A 532 21.72 -26.55 -7.95
CA THR A 532 22.70 -27.44 -7.31
C THR A 532 23.21 -26.94 -5.97
N SER A 533 23.03 -25.66 -5.66
CA SER A 533 23.63 -24.98 -4.52
C SER A 533 22.63 -24.11 -3.77
N GLU A 534 23.00 -23.75 -2.57
CA GLU A 534 22.31 -22.76 -1.74
C GLU A 534 22.14 -21.47 -2.52
N GLY A 535 20.95 -20.88 -2.45
CA GLY A 535 20.63 -19.61 -3.10
C GLY A 535 20.31 -19.69 -4.61
N ASP A 536 20.51 -20.83 -5.28
CA ASP A 536 20.20 -20.99 -6.71
C ASP A 536 18.73 -20.62 -7.02
N LYS A 537 18.51 -20.06 -8.19
CA LYS A 537 17.19 -19.59 -8.63
C LYS A 537 16.78 -20.20 -9.98
N LEU A 538 15.55 -20.72 -10.03
CA LEU A 538 14.90 -21.16 -11.26
C LEU A 538 13.84 -20.14 -11.69
N ILE A 539 14.01 -19.52 -12.85
CA ILE A 539 13.07 -18.55 -13.41
C ILE A 539 12.14 -19.23 -14.42
N ILE A 540 10.84 -19.12 -14.15
CA ILE A 540 9.77 -19.65 -15.00
C ILE A 540 9.38 -18.60 -16.04
N VAL A 541 9.51 -18.96 -17.33
CA VAL A 541 9.17 -18.08 -18.44
C VAL A 541 7.88 -18.57 -19.11
N GLY A 542 6.80 -17.80 -18.93
CA GLY A 542 5.47 -18.12 -19.46
C GLY A 542 4.82 -19.33 -18.78
N THR A 543 4.01 -20.08 -19.51
CA THR A 543 3.29 -21.25 -18.97
C THR A 543 4.07 -22.53 -19.16
N ILE A 544 4.33 -23.24 -18.06
CA ILE A 544 5.04 -24.53 -18.05
C ILE A 544 4.17 -25.61 -17.42
N THR A 545 4.31 -26.82 -17.88
CA THR A 545 3.72 -28.01 -17.26
C THR A 545 4.82 -28.89 -16.68
N PRO A 546 5.10 -28.81 -15.36
CA PRO A 546 6.09 -29.69 -14.73
C PRO A 546 5.58 -31.13 -14.69
N ASP A 547 6.46 -32.09 -14.93
CA ASP A 547 6.15 -33.54 -14.89
C ASP A 547 6.31 -34.17 -13.50
N GLY A 548 5.98 -33.40 -12.42
CA GLY A 548 6.06 -33.87 -11.05
C GLY A 548 7.49 -33.85 -10.48
N ALA A 549 7.93 -32.68 -10.02
CA ALA A 549 9.26 -32.49 -9.49
C ALA A 549 9.42 -33.09 -8.08
N ASN A 550 10.39 -33.97 -7.92
CA ASN A 550 10.80 -34.47 -6.61
C ASN A 550 11.96 -33.62 -6.07
N LEU A 551 11.68 -32.82 -5.04
CA LEU A 551 12.62 -31.90 -4.41
C LEU A 551 13.41 -32.54 -3.24
N THR A 552 13.20 -33.83 -2.97
CA THR A 552 13.77 -34.53 -1.80
C THR A 552 15.32 -34.55 -1.81
N SER A 553 15.94 -34.46 -2.98
CA SER A 553 17.41 -34.43 -3.07
C SER A 553 18.03 -33.05 -2.89
N LYS A 554 17.21 -31.99 -2.79
CA LYS A 554 17.67 -30.62 -2.61
C LYS A 554 17.78 -30.32 -1.11
N ASN A 555 18.95 -30.56 -0.53
CA ASN A 555 19.20 -30.34 0.89
C ASN A 555 19.74 -28.94 1.19
N PHE A 556 19.23 -27.94 0.48
CA PHE A 556 19.63 -26.54 0.55
C PHE A 556 18.45 -25.66 0.23
N ALA A 557 18.55 -24.35 0.48
CA ALA A 557 17.54 -23.38 0.10
C ALA A 557 17.71 -22.93 -1.37
N PHE A 558 16.59 -22.78 -2.08
CA PHE A 558 16.55 -22.28 -3.44
C PHE A 558 15.19 -21.66 -3.78
N THR A 559 15.12 -20.89 -4.85
CA THR A 559 13.92 -20.19 -5.27
C THR A 559 13.42 -20.65 -6.64
N ILE A 560 12.10 -20.82 -6.78
CA ILE A 560 11.42 -20.97 -8.07
C ILE A 560 10.56 -19.72 -8.25
N GLU A 561 10.88 -18.90 -9.23
CA GLU A 561 10.28 -17.58 -9.39
C GLU A 561 9.71 -17.38 -10.79
N GLY A 562 8.54 -16.75 -10.88
CA GLY A 562 7.98 -16.32 -12.15
C GLY A 562 8.70 -15.09 -12.69
N LEU A 563 9.06 -15.10 -13.95
CA LEU A 563 9.69 -13.95 -14.61
C LEU A 563 8.78 -12.71 -14.57
N ASN A 564 7.48 -12.93 -14.66
CA ASN A 564 6.44 -11.88 -14.63
C ASN A 564 5.07 -12.48 -14.25
N SER A 565 4.02 -11.67 -14.22
CA SER A 565 2.66 -12.07 -13.85
C SER A 565 2.02 -13.14 -14.76
N SER A 566 2.58 -13.43 -15.93
CA SER A 566 2.10 -14.49 -16.81
C SER A 566 2.73 -15.86 -16.53
N SER A 567 3.71 -15.92 -15.62
CA SER A 567 4.44 -17.15 -15.30
C SER A 567 3.54 -18.13 -14.56
N THR A 568 3.22 -19.23 -15.24
CA THR A 568 2.21 -20.19 -14.80
C THR A 568 2.78 -21.62 -14.76
N LEU A 569 2.50 -22.32 -13.67
CA LEU A 569 2.73 -23.76 -13.55
C LEU A 569 1.37 -24.46 -13.66
N ALA A 570 1.07 -24.96 -14.86
CA ALA A 570 -0.24 -25.54 -15.20
C ALA A 570 -0.22 -27.06 -15.12
N GLY A 571 -1.32 -27.66 -14.64
CA GLY A 571 -1.52 -29.10 -14.72
C GLY A 571 -1.72 -29.56 -16.16
N ASN A 572 -1.21 -30.74 -16.49
CA ASN A 572 -1.36 -31.34 -17.81
C ASN A 572 -2.62 -32.22 -17.96
N GLY A 573 -3.57 -32.12 -17.01
CA GLY A 573 -4.71 -33.05 -16.91
C GLY A 573 -4.30 -34.46 -16.46
N GLY A 574 -3.05 -34.65 -16.07
CA GLY A 574 -2.52 -35.90 -15.54
C GLY A 574 -2.92 -36.16 -14.08
N THR A 575 -2.48 -37.28 -13.53
CA THR A 575 -2.83 -37.71 -12.17
C THR A 575 -1.75 -37.41 -11.15
N GLY A 576 -0.70 -36.65 -11.53
CA GLY A 576 0.45 -36.29 -10.71
C GLY A 576 0.30 -34.98 -9.97
N ARG A 577 1.08 -34.80 -8.90
CA ARG A 577 1.27 -33.50 -8.24
C ARG A 577 2.50 -32.80 -8.80
N LEU A 578 2.58 -31.48 -8.67
CA LEU A 578 3.71 -30.74 -9.22
C LEU A 578 5.00 -30.90 -8.40
N PHE A 579 4.91 -30.82 -7.08
CA PHE A 579 6.09 -30.84 -6.21
C PHE A 579 5.93 -31.76 -5.01
N THR A 580 7.01 -32.47 -4.67
CA THR A 580 7.03 -33.39 -3.55
C THR A 580 8.36 -33.31 -2.79
N ILE A 581 8.28 -33.25 -1.45
CA ILE A 581 9.40 -33.47 -0.54
C ILE A 581 9.07 -34.64 0.38
N ASN A 582 9.86 -35.70 0.35
CA ASN A 582 9.69 -36.91 1.16
C ASN A 582 11.01 -37.35 1.80
N GLY A 583 10.94 -38.13 2.88
CA GLY A 583 12.11 -38.76 3.51
C GLY A 583 12.91 -37.80 4.38
N SER A 584 14.23 -37.91 4.36
CA SER A 584 15.15 -37.11 5.21
C SER A 584 15.79 -36.02 4.35
N SER A 585 15.06 -34.94 4.09
CA SER A 585 15.52 -33.80 3.31
C SER A 585 15.53 -32.53 4.17
N SER A 586 16.44 -31.62 3.94
CA SER A 586 16.42 -30.26 4.50
C SER A 586 16.11 -29.21 3.42
N ALA A 587 15.41 -29.61 2.35
CA ALA A 587 15.02 -28.71 1.29
C ALA A 587 14.20 -27.53 1.82
N ASN A 588 14.64 -26.33 1.47
CA ASN A 588 13.96 -25.09 1.80
C ASN A 588 13.63 -24.38 0.48
N VAL A 589 12.39 -24.52 0.00
CA VAL A 589 12.01 -23.99 -1.30
C VAL A 589 11.10 -22.78 -1.14
N THR A 590 11.45 -21.71 -1.86
CA THR A 590 10.61 -20.52 -1.99
C THR A 590 10.02 -20.44 -3.39
N PHE A 591 8.70 -20.29 -3.48
CA PHE A 591 7.96 -20.03 -4.72
C PHE A 591 7.53 -18.57 -4.71
N LYS A 592 7.87 -17.83 -5.76
CA LYS A 592 7.54 -16.40 -5.89
C LYS A 592 6.85 -16.08 -7.20
N ASN A 593 5.88 -15.17 -7.18
CA ASN A 593 5.30 -14.58 -8.39
C ASN A 593 4.77 -15.62 -9.39
N LEU A 594 4.14 -16.68 -8.92
CA LEU A 594 3.71 -17.82 -9.75
C LEU A 594 2.20 -18.03 -9.69
N THR A 595 1.61 -18.40 -10.83
CA THR A 595 0.26 -18.94 -10.90
C THR A 595 0.29 -20.45 -11.00
N PHE A 596 -0.40 -21.15 -10.08
CA PHE A 596 -0.64 -22.60 -10.11
C PHE A 596 -2.07 -22.85 -10.58
N LEU A 597 -2.19 -23.36 -11.81
CA LEU A 597 -3.48 -23.39 -12.51
C LEU A 597 -3.93 -24.80 -12.86
N ASN A 598 -5.18 -25.16 -12.47
CA ASN A 598 -5.88 -26.39 -12.88
C ASN A 598 -5.09 -27.69 -12.66
N ASN A 599 -4.32 -27.77 -11.59
CA ASN A 599 -3.59 -28.99 -11.23
C ASN A 599 -4.55 -29.98 -10.56
N THR A 600 -4.69 -31.15 -11.16
CA THR A 600 -5.56 -32.20 -10.64
C THR A 600 -4.74 -33.44 -10.28
N THR A 601 -4.99 -34.02 -9.08
CA THR A 601 -4.34 -35.26 -8.67
C THR A 601 -5.32 -36.26 -8.08
N THR A 602 -5.08 -37.54 -8.37
CA THR A 602 -5.71 -38.68 -7.69
C THR A 602 -4.84 -39.28 -6.60
N LEU A 603 -3.62 -38.74 -6.41
CA LEU A 603 -2.68 -39.18 -5.34
C LEU A 603 -3.14 -38.66 -3.99
N ALA A 604 -2.83 -39.39 -2.94
CA ALA A 604 -3.03 -38.92 -1.57
C ALA A 604 -2.12 -37.68 -1.29
N GLY A 605 -2.73 -36.55 -0.85
CA GLY A 605 -2.02 -35.33 -0.52
C GLY A 605 -1.82 -34.35 -1.69
N GLY A 606 -1.74 -33.11 -1.38
CA GLY A 606 -1.58 -31.90 -2.18
C GLY A 606 -1.49 -31.96 -3.71
N GLY A 607 -2.40 -31.29 -4.39
CA GLY A 607 -2.42 -31.24 -5.87
C GLY A 607 -1.22 -30.52 -6.48
N VAL A 608 -0.74 -29.48 -5.79
CA VAL A 608 0.44 -28.72 -6.18
C VAL A 608 1.65 -29.14 -5.37
N PHE A 609 1.56 -29.10 -4.05
CA PHE A 609 2.70 -29.32 -3.18
C PHE A 609 2.40 -30.33 -2.06
N PHE A 610 3.33 -31.23 -1.82
CA PHE A 610 3.30 -32.18 -0.71
C PHE A 610 4.63 -32.22 0.03
N ASN A 611 4.61 -31.94 1.33
CA ASN A 611 5.75 -32.09 2.22
C ASN A 611 5.43 -33.08 3.34
N ASN A 612 6.26 -34.12 3.46
CA ASN A 612 6.21 -35.10 4.54
C ASN A 612 7.60 -35.24 5.23
N ASN A 613 8.28 -34.11 5.43
CA ASN A 613 9.60 -34.08 6.04
C ASN A 613 9.70 -32.97 7.08
N ALA A 614 10.09 -33.31 8.30
CA ALA A 614 10.19 -32.38 9.42
C ALA A 614 11.35 -31.36 9.28
N GLY A 615 12.39 -31.69 8.50
CA GLY A 615 13.53 -30.81 8.25
C GLY A 615 13.35 -29.87 7.06
N ALA A 616 12.23 -29.97 6.35
CA ALA A 616 11.99 -29.18 5.14
C ALA A 616 10.99 -28.03 5.38
N SER A 617 11.15 -26.97 4.61
CA SER A 617 10.20 -25.86 4.58
C SER A 617 9.78 -25.48 3.17
N ALA A 618 8.60 -24.89 3.05
CA ALA A 618 8.12 -24.29 1.82
C ALA A 618 7.55 -22.91 2.11
N THR A 619 7.95 -21.95 1.30
CA THR A 619 7.46 -20.58 1.35
C THR A 619 6.79 -20.24 0.01
N PHE A 620 5.62 -19.64 0.06
CA PHE A 620 4.91 -19.11 -1.11
C PHE A 620 4.69 -17.61 -0.92
N GLU A 621 5.17 -16.81 -1.87
CA GLU A 621 5.09 -15.36 -1.84
C GLU A 621 4.47 -14.83 -3.14
N ASN A 622 3.45 -14.02 -3.02
CA ASN A 622 2.75 -13.43 -4.16
C ASN A 622 2.36 -14.48 -5.23
N CYS A 623 1.80 -15.60 -4.77
CA CYS A 623 1.39 -16.72 -5.63
C CYS A 623 -0.12 -16.84 -5.72
N THR A 624 -0.62 -17.25 -6.90
CA THR A 624 -2.04 -17.52 -7.14
C THR A 624 -2.27 -19.01 -7.38
N PHE A 625 -3.27 -19.58 -6.71
CA PHE A 625 -3.67 -20.98 -6.83
C PHE A 625 -5.13 -21.04 -7.27
N THR A 626 -5.39 -21.35 -8.53
CA THR A 626 -6.76 -21.31 -9.07
C THR A 626 -7.17 -22.65 -9.69
N GLY A 627 -8.35 -23.13 -9.30
CA GLY A 627 -8.98 -24.31 -9.91
C GLY A 627 -8.22 -25.63 -9.70
N ASN A 628 -7.34 -25.71 -8.69
CA ASN A 628 -6.60 -26.93 -8.40
C ASN A 628 -7.47 -27.93 -7.64
N SER A 629 -7.30 -29.25 -7.88
CA SER A 629 -8.20 -30.26 -7.38
C SER A 629 -7.48 -31.53 -6.89
N VAL A 630 -7.96 -32.06 -5.76
CA VAL A 630 -7.58 -33.39 -5.26
C VAL A 630 -8.83 -34.27 -5.17
N THR A 631 -8.86 -35.38 -5.92
CA THR A 631 -10.01 -36.27 -6.01
C THR A 631 -9.88 -37.55 -5.18
N ASN A 632 -8.79 -37.71 -4.44
CA ASN A 632 -8.55 -38.85 -3.55
C ASN A 632 -8.95 -38.52 -2.09
N ASN A 633 -9.68 -39.41 -1.42
CA ASN A 633 -10.16 -39.22 -0.04
C ASN A 633 -9.08 -39.38 1.06
N ALA A 634 -7.81 -39.13 0.75
CA ALA A 634 -6.71 -39.34 1.69
C ALA A 634 -5.79 -38.11 1.76
N GLY A 635 -6.33 -36.89 1.90
CA GLY A 635 -5.54 -35.72 2.15
C GLY A 635 -5.97 -34.46 1.39
N GLY A 636 -5.33 -33.38 1.59
CA GLY A 636 -5.74 -32.04 1.29
C GLY A 636 -5.68 -31.55 -0.15
N GLY A 637 -6.23 -30.38 -0.36
CA GLY A 637 -6.39 -29.72 -1.64
C GLY A 637 -5.08 -29.36 -2.36
N VAL A 638 -4.79 -28.08 -2.44
CA VAL A 638 -3.61 -27.62 -3.21
C VAL A 638 -2.30 -27.95 -2.51
N ILE A 639 -2.21 -27.65 -1.22
CA ILE A 639 -1.00 -27.86 -0.39
C ILE A 639 -1.32 -28.82 0.75
N LEU A 640 -0.52 -29.87 0.88
CA LEU A 640 -0.51 -30.73 2.07
C LEU A 640 0.88 -30.70 2.69
N VAL A 641 0.95 -30.27 3.94
CA VAL A 641 2.14 -30.40 4.76
C VAL A 641 1.85 -31.34 5.92
N SER A 642 2.42 -32.53 5.88
CA SER A 642 2.27 -33.54 6.93
C SER A 642 3.31 -33.37 8.04
N ASN A 643 4.47 -32.77 7.73
CA ASN A 643 5.56 -32.43 8.64
C ASN A 643 6.32 -31.23 8.05
N GLY A 644 7.07 -30.48 8.88
CA GLY A 644 7.89 -29.32 8.46
C GLY A 644 7.16 -27.99 8.57
N ASN A 645 7.65 -26.98 7.83
CA ASN A 645 7.14 -25.62 7.91
C ASN A 645 6.44 -25.19 6.62
N LEU A 646 5.41 -24.38 6.75
CA LEU A 646 4.69 -23.74 5.63
C LEU A 646 4.49 -22.25 5.91
N ASN A 647 5.05 -21.44 5.05
CA ASN A 647 4.87 -19.98 5.08
C ASN A 647 4.13 -19.52 3.81
N ILE A 648 3.14 -18.65 3.98
CA ILE A 648 2.32 -18.14 2.88
C ILE A 648 2.14 -16.64 3.10
N THR A 649 2.55 -15.85 2.12
CA THR A 649 2.46 -14.39 2.17
C THR A 649 1.90 -13.86 0.86
N ASP A 650 0.89 -12.98 0.96
CA ASP A 650 0.29 -12.27 -0.16
C ASP A 650 -0.17 -13.20 -1.31
N CYS A 651 -0.78 -14.34 -0.94
CA CYS A 651 -1.22 -15.35 -1.89
C CYS A 651 -2.75 -15.38 -2.06
N VAL A 652 -3.18 -15.82 -3.24
CA VAL A 652 -4.60 -16.02 -3.57
C VAL A 652 -4.90 -17.51 -3.79
N PHE A 653 -5.90 -18.03 -3.08
CA PHE A 653 -6.41 -19.38 -3.25
C PHE A 653 -7.87 -19.33 -3.68
N GLU A 654 -8.14 -19.61 -4.96
CA GLU A 654 -9.46 -19.44 -5.54
C GLU A 654 -9.98 -20.72 -6.19
N ASP A 655 -11.23 -21.10 -5.86
CA ASP A 655 -11.95 -22.22 -6.44
C ASP A 655 -11.19 -23.57 -6.39
N ASN A 656 -10.34 -23.75 -5.37
CA ASN A 656 -9.64 -25.02 -5.20
C ASN A 656 -10.52 -26.04 -4.48
N THR A 657 -10.41 -27.32 -4.87
CA THR A 657 -11.30 -28.36 -4.39
C THR A 657 -10.57 -29.58 -3.85
N SER A 658 -11.13 -30.16 -2.78
CA SER A 658 -10.68 -31.44 -2.24
C SER A 658 -11.86 -32.35 -1.95
N SER A 659 -11.76 -33.61 -2.35
CA SER A 659 -12.77 -34.62 -1.98
C SER A 659 -12.70 -35.08 -0.52
N ASP A 660 -11.70 -34.62 0.26
CA ASP A 660 -11.56 -34.92 1.68
C ASP A 660 -11.50 -33.62 2.50
N LYS A 661 -10.34 -33.08 2.84
CA LYS A 661 -10.18 -31.97 3.78
C LYS A 661 -9.43 -30.84 3.13
N GLY A 662 -9.67 -29.60 3.61
CA GLY A 662 -8.96 -28.41 3.20
C GLY A 662 -8.90 -28.22 1.68
N GLY A 663 -9.82 -27.44 1.11
CA GLY A 663 -9.86 -27.19 -0.33
C GLY A 663 -8.55 -26.58 -0.84
N ALA A 664 -7.94 -25.70 -0.06
CA ALA A 664 -6.66 -25.11 -0.35
C ALA A 664 -5.51 -25.80 0.43
N ILE A 665 -5.58 -25.86 1.78
CA ILE A 665 -4.46 -26.28 2.62
C ILE A 665 -4.87 -27.33 3.64
N VAL A 666 -3.98 -28.34 3.82
CA VAL A 666 -4.06 -29.25 4.96
C VAL A 666 -2.75 -29.27 5.73
N ALA A 667 -2.84 -29.11 7.05
CA ALA A 667 -1.71 -29.24 7.97
C ALA A 667 -1.86 -30.51 8.82
N GLY A 668 -0.78 -31.31 8.83
CA GLY A 668 -0.62 -32.55 9.60
C GLY A 668 -0.03 -32.35 11.00
N ASN A 669 0.68 -33.36 11.53
CA ASN A 669 1.21 -33.31 12.90
C ASN A 669 2.48 -32.47 12.98
N SER A 670 2.60 -31.67 14.07
CA SER A 670 3.82 -30.91 14.41
C SER A 670 4.33 -30.04 13.24
N VAL A 671 3.42 -29.35 12.58
CA VAL A 671 3.67 -28.44 11.47
C VAL A 671 3.57 -27.01 11.99
N ASN A 672 4.49 -26.14 11.56
CA ASN A 672 4.33 -24.70 11.73
C ASN A 672 3.70 -24.12 10.45
N VAL A 673 2.56 -23.49 10.60
CA VAL A 673 1.83 -22.84 9.49
C VAL A 673 1.70 -21.36 9.79
N ASN A 674 2.27 -20.56 8.93
CA ASN A 674 2.19 -19.09 9.00
C ASN A 674 1.59 -18.55 7.72
N ILE A 675 0.49 -17.82 7.84
CA ILE A 675 -0.24 -17.23 6.71
C ILE A 675 -0.46 -15.74 6.97
N SER A 676 -0.10 -14.91 6.01
CA SER A 676 -0.34 -13.47 6.07
C SER A 676 -0.76 -12.89 4.72
N GLY A 677 -1.51 -11.78 4.74
CA GLY A 677 -1.87 -11.00 3.56
C GLY A 677 -2.65 -11.76 2.47
N SER A 678 -3.29 -12.90 2.80
CA SER A 678 -3.74 -13.86 1.80
C SER A 678 -5.27 -13.95 1.68
N LEU A 679 -5.75 -14.21 0.45
CA LEU A 679 -7.15 -14.40 0.12
C LEU A 679 -7.48 -15.88 -0.11
N PHE A 680 -8.55 -16.36 0.53
CA PHE A 680 -9.13 -17.69 0.28
C PHE A 680 -10.59 -17.54 -0.14
N ASN A 681 -10.86 -17.64 -1.45
CA ASN A 681 -12.18 -17.44 -2.03
C ASN A 681 -12.71 -18.71 -2.69
N GLY A 682 -13.94 -19.10 -2.44
CA GLY A 682 -14.63 -20.15 -3.17
C GLY A 682 -14.07 -21.58 -3.00
N ASN A 683 -13.13 -21.82 -2.09
CA ASN A 683 -12.51 -23.15 -1.92
C ASN A 683 -13.49 -24.14 -1.27
N SER A 684 -13.40 -25.41 -1.66
CA SER A 684 -14.37 -26.42 -1.22
C SER A 684 -13.73 -27.76 -0.83
N ALA A 685 -14.18 -28.31 0.31
CA ALA A 685 -13.78 -29.63 0.79
C ALA A 685 -14.90 -30.30 1.60
N THR A 686 -14.73 -31.54 2.07
CA THR A 686 -15.69 -32.11 3.00
C THR A 686 -15.62 -31.49 4.38
N ARG A 687 -14.43 -31.01 4.80
CA ARG A 687 -14.16 -30.36 6.09
C ARG A 687 -13.11 -29.28 5.93
N GLY A 688 -13.34 -28.08 6.53
CA GLY A 688 -12.47 -26.94 6.34
C GLY A 688 -12.44 -26.52 4.87
N GLY A 689 -13.44 -25.79 4.40
CA GLY A 689 -13.60 -25.48 2.98
C GLY A 689 -12.34 -24.93 2.34
N ALA A 690 -11.64 -24.04 3.02
CA ALA A 690 -10.31 -23.58 2.61
C ALA A 690 -9.17 -24.31 3.35
N ILE A 691 -9.16 -24.29 4.69
CA ILE A 691 -8.05 -24.83 5.49
C ILE A 691 -8.53 -25.91 6.46
N ALA A 692 -7.78 -27.00 6.56
CA ALA A 692 -7.98 -28.01 7.59
C ALA A 692 -6.67 -28.30 8.34
N VAL A 693 -6.63 -27.98 9.63
CA VAL A 693 -5.61 -28.43 10.57
C VAL A 693 -6.10 -29.71 11.22
N THR A 694 -5.48 -30.83 10.90
CA THR A 694 -5.97 -32.16 11.32
C THR A 694 -4.98 -32.95 12.17
N GLY A 695 -3.74 -32.47 12.26
CA GLY A 695 -2.71 -33.07 13.10
C GLY A 695 -2.68 -32.50 14.51
N ASN A 696 -1.92 -33.15 15.39
CA ASN A 696 -1.68 -32.67 16.76
C ASN A 696 -0.39 -31.84 16.83
N GLY A 697 -0.40 -30.82 17.68
CA GLY A 697 0.80 -30.02 17.93
C GLY A 697 1.15 -29.06 16.79
N VAL A 698 0.15 -28.54 16.09
CA VAL A 698 0.33 -27.57 15.01
C VAL A 698 0.37 -26.16 15.58
N ASP A 699 1.41 -25.41 15.29
CA ASP A 699 1.47 -23.98 15.49
C ASP A 699 0.87 -23.29 14.26
N PHE A 700 -0.31 -22.70 14.44
CA PHE A 700 -1.09 -22.08 13.35
C PHE A 700 -1.23 -20.58 13.62
N VAL A 701 -0.55 -19.78 12.83
CA VAL A 701 -0.59 -18.32 12.91
C VAL A 701 -1.17 -17.77 11.63
N LEU A 702 -2.27 -17.02 11.75
CA LEU A 702 -2.97 -16.40 10.64
C LEU A 702 -3.11 -14.90 10.90
N ASN A 703 -2.66 -14.08 9.96
CA ASN A 703 -2.69 -12.64 10.09
C ASN A 703 -3.14 -11.96 8.78
N ASN A 704 -3.86 -10.85 8.90
CA ASN A 704 -4.19 -9.94 7.79
C ASN A 704 -4.72 -10.66 6.53
N SER A 705 -5.64 -11.61 6.70
CA SER A 705 -6.10 -12.48 5.61
C SER A 705 -7.63 -12.51 5.50
N THR A 706 -8.15 -12.88 4.33
CA THR A 706 -9.59 -12.92 4.05
C THR A 706 -10.03 -14.32 3.63
N PHE A 707 -11.12 -14.81 4.23
CA PHE A 707 -11.75 -16.08 3.90
C PHE A 707 -13.21 -15.83 3.54
N VAL A 708 -13.59 -16.10 2.30
CA VAL A 708 -14.91 -15.78 1.79
C VAL A 708 -15.44 -16.86 0.87
N ASN A 709 -16.76 -17.11 0.90
CA ASN A 709 -17.46 -18.06 0.04
C ASN A 709 -16.95 -19.53 0.11
N ASN A 710 -16.09 -19.88 1.08
CA ASN A 710 -15.56 -21.23 1.18
C ASN A 710 -16.63 -22.20 1.72
N THR A 711 -16.60 -23.46 1.29
CA THR A 711 -17.65 -24.43 1.58
C THR A 711 -17.11 -25.75 2.11
N ALA A 712 -17.55 -26.14 3.31
CA ALA A 712 -17.43 -27.52 3.78
C ALA A 712 -18.68 -28.29 3.39
N THR A 713 -18.55 -29.37 2.58
CA THR A 713 -19.68 -30.03 1.91
C THR A 713 -20.35 -31.12 2.73
N SER A 714 -19.78 -31.52 3.87
CA SER A 714 -20.40 -32.61 4.68
C SER A 714 -19.96 -32.64 6.14
N SER A 715 -19.14 -31.71 6.61
CA SER A 715 -18.62 -31.70 7.98
C SER A 715 -18.45 -30.29 8.55
N ASP A 716 -17.34 -29.94 9.17
CA ASP A 716 -17.16 -28.80 10.04
C ASP A 716 -16.26 -27.73 9.41
N GLY A 717 -16.48 -26.45 9.78
CA GLY A 717 -15.67 -25.32 9.39
C GLY A 717 -15.81 -24.95 7.91
N GLY A 718 -16.75 -24.07 7.58
CA GLY A 718 -16.98 -23.65 6.20
C GLY A 718 -15.74 -23.03 5.56
N ALA A 719 -15.05 -22.15 6.28
CA ALA A 719 -13.72 -21.67 5.91
C ALA A 719 -12.62 -22.56 6.51
N MET A 720 -12.60 -22.70 7.83
CA MET A 720 -11.49 -23.34 8.56
C MET A 720 -11.96 -24.40 9.55
N TYR A 721 -11.25 -25.52 9.57
CA TYR A 721 -11.31 -26.53 10.62
C TYR A 721 -9.96 -26.56 11.36
N LEU A 722 -9.95 -26.21 12.62
CA LEU A 722 -8.77 -26.11 13.47
C LEU A 722 -8.82 -27.19 14.57
N GLY A 723 -8.31 -28.38 14.27
CA GLY A 723 -8.21 -29.48 15.21
C GLY A 723 -6.75 -29.74 15.62
N GLY A 724 -6.46 -29.83 16.91
CA GLY A 724 -5.10 -30.18 17.38
C GLY A 724 -4.04 -29.08 17.34
N ILE A 725 -4.50 -27.82 17.33
CA ILE A 725 -3.64 -26.63 17.41
C ILE A 725 -2.91 -26.49 18.75
N ASN A 726 -1.75 -25.87 18.75
CA ASN A 726 -0.94 -25.55 19.92
C ASN A 726 -1.35 -24.21 20.58
N ALA A 727 -0.76 -23.94 21.74
CA ALA A 727 -1.00 -22.72 22.52
C ALA A 727 -0.42 -21.45 21.84
N ASN A 728 0.51 -21.59 20.91
CA ASN A 728 1.08 -20.47 20.14
C ASN A 728 0.23 -20.08 18.93
N SER A 729 -0.90 -20.77 18.71
CA SER A 729 -1.76 -20.52 17.55
C SER A 729 -2.65 -19.30 17.76
N SER A 730 -2.85 -18.50 16.71
CA SER A 730 -3.69 -17.31 16.75
C SER A 730 -4.26 -16.93 15.37
N ILE A 731 -5.33 -16.15 15.39
CA ILE A 731 -5.89 -15.43 14.24
C ILE A 731 -5.92 -13.95 14.59
N THR A 732 -5.36 -13.11 13.72
CA THR A 732 -5.30 -11.66 13.96
C THR A 732 -5.62 -10.91 12.67
N ASN A 733 -6.28 -9.75 12.77
CA ASN A 733 -6.59 -8.86 11.63
C ASN A 733 -7.23 -9.58 10.43
N THR A 734 -8.09 -10.56 10.67
CA THR A 734 -8.59 -11.48 9.64
C THR A 734 -10.09 -11.36 9.45
N THR A 735 -10.54 -11.40 8.20
CA THR A 735 -11.95 -11.43 7.82
C THR A 735 -12.39 -12.84 7.43
N VAL A 736 -13.48 -13.35 8.03
CA VAL A 736 -14.09 -14.64 7.71
C VAL A 736 -15.59 -14.41 7.45
N PHE A 737 -15.98 -14.32 6.18
CA PHE A 737 -17.32 -13.89 5.79
C PHE A 737 -17.98 -14.82 4.76
N ASN A 738 -19.29 -15.01 4.88
CA ASN A 738 -20.10 -15.77 3.92
C ASN A 738 -19.63 -17.21 3.62
N ASN A 739 -18.93 -17.83 4.57
CA ASN A 739 -18.53 -19.22 4.41
C ASN A 739 -19.65 -20.17 4.88
N LYS A 740 -19.66 -21.39 4.37
CA LYS A 740 -20.80 -22.28 4.54
C LYS A 740 -20.39 -23.72 4.87
N VAL A 741 -21.13 -24.34 5.80
CA VAL A 741 -21.15 -25.80 5.96
C VAL A 741 -22.46 -26.32 5.37
N ILE A 742 -22.38 -27.25 4.46
CA ILE A 742 -23.55 -28.01 3.98
C ILE A 742 -23.65 -29.32 4.78
N TYR A 743 -24.76 -29.52 5.49
CA TYR A 743 -24.94 -30.74 6.30
C TYR A 743 -26.41 -31.18 6.36
N THR A 744 -26.65 -32.47 6.54
CA THR A 744 -27.98 -33.05 6.52
C THR A 744 -28.91 -32.63 7.64
N THR A 745 -28.41 -31.97 8.67
CA THR A 745 -29.19 -31.41 9.79
C THR A 745 -28.57 -30.06 10.22
N LEU A 746 -29.44 -29.09 10.57
CA LEU A 746 -29.00 -27.79 11.07
C LEU A 746 -28.35 -27.94 12.44
N ASN A 747 -27.05 -28.16 12.45
CA ASN A 747 -26.23 -28.23 13.64
C ASN A 747 -25.24 -27.04 13.68
N GLN A 748 -25.61 -26.00 14.39
CA GLN A 748 -24.82 -24.76 14.50
C GLN A 748 -23.43 -24.98 15.11
N SER A 749 -23.21 -26.03 15.92
CA SER A 749 -21.90 -26.32 16.49
C SER A 749 -20.83 -26.68 15.45
N ARG A 750 -21.20 -26.83 14.19
CA ARG A 750 -20.29 -27.12 13.07
C ARG A 750 -19.37 -25.97 12.69
N GLY A 751 -19.71 -24.71 13.05
CA GLY A 751 -18.97 -23.50 12.64
C GLY A 751 -19.04 -23.28 11.13
N GLY A 752 -20.01 -22.48 10.69
CA GLY A 752 -20.14 -22.08 9.28
C GLY A 752 -18.89 -21.34 8.77
N GLY A 753 -18.28 -20.54 9.60
CA GLY A 753 -16.97 -19.91 9.37
C GLY A 753 -15.84 -20.81 9.88
N ILE A 754 -15.63 -20.84 11.19
CA ILE A 754 -14.51 -21.52 11.84
C ILE A 754 -15.03 -22.62 12.78
N ARG A 755 -14.45 -23.79 12.70
CA ARG A 755 -14.58 -24.84 13.71
C ARG A 755 -13.28 -25.00 14.46
N ILE A 756 -13.32 -24.90 15.80
CA ILE A 756 -12.15 -25.07 16.68
C ILE A 756 -12.37 -26.27 17.59
N GLU A 757 -11.36 -27.16 17.63
CA GLU A 757 -11.32 -28.32 18.52
C GLU A 757 -9.98 -28.40 19.25
N GLY A 758 -10.00 -28.98 20.47
CA GLY A 758 -8.81 -29.12 21.29
C GLY A 758 -9.00 -28.57 22.69
N THR A 759 -7.97 -28.62 23.51
CA THR A 759 -7.96 -28.18 24.91
C THR A 759 -7.04 -27.01 25.17
N ARG A 760 -6.32 -26.55 24.15
CA ARG A 760 -5.36 -25.46 24.27
C ARG A 760 -6.07 -24.10 24.16
N PRO A 761 -5.58 -23.07 24.85
CA PRO A 761 -6.04 -21.70 24.62
C PRO A 761 -5.81 -21.28 23.16
N PHE A 762 -6.77 -20.56 22.61
CA PHE A 762 -6.69 -20.01 21.26
C PHE A 762 -7.17 -18.55 21.27
N THR A 763 -6.47 -17.68 20.55
CA THR A 763 -6.79 -16.25 20.51
C THR A 763 -7.19 -15.83 19.11
N ILE A 764 -8.28 -15.06 19.02
CA ILE A 764 -8.69 -14.33 17.82
C ILE A 764 -8.74 -12.86 18.20
N SER A 765 -7.96 -12.00 17.50
CA SER A 765 -7.89 -10.57 17.78
C SER A 765 -8.07 -9.73 16.52
N ASN A 766 -8.64 -8.53 16.69
CA ASN A 766 -8.86 -7.53 15.64
C ASN A 766 -9.51 -8.12 14.36
N SER A 767 -10.47 -9.04 14.50
CA SER A 767 -10.96 -9.84 13.36
C SER A 767 -12.48 -9.72 13.20
N LEU A 768 -12.93 -9.81 11.93
CA LEU A 768 -14.34 -9.86 11.57
C LEU A 768 -14.73 -11.29 11.18
N ILE A 769 -15.58 -11.95 11.97
CA ILE A 769 -16.11 -13.29 11.67
C ILE A 769 -17.62 -13.22 11.68
N TYR A 770 -18.22 -13.07 10.50
CA TYR A 770 -19.62 -12.70 10.38
C TYR A 770 -20.31 -13.29 9.16
N GLY A 771 -21.61 -13.56 9.28
CA GLY A 771 -22.46 -14.02 8.16
C GLY A 771 -22.19 -15.43 7.68
N ASN A 772 -21.45 -16.23 8.44
CA ASN A 772 -21.18 -17.61 8.09
C ASN A 772 -22.33 -18.53 8.53
N VAL A 773 -22.61 -19.58 7.78
CA VAL A 773 -23.84 -20.36 7.98
C VAL A 773 -23.63 -21.88 7.93
N VAL A 774 -24.55 -22.59 8.56
CA VAL A 774 -24.79 -24.02 8.33
C VAL A 774 -26.11 -24.18 7.55
N ASP A 775 -26.09 -24.92 6.44
CA ASP A 775 -27.17 -25.12 5.48
C ASP A 775 -27.47 -26.61 5.39
N ASP A 776 -28.72 -27.03 5.62
CA ASP A 776 -29.18 -28.44 5.47
C ASP A 776 -29.96 -28.67 4.17
N GLY A 777 -30.00 -27.68 3.28
CA GLY A 777 -30.78 -27.73 2.03
C GLY A 777 -32.25 -27.32 2.20
N THR A 778 -32.75 -27.18 3.42
CA THR A 778 -34.12 -26.71 3.75
C THR A 778 -34.11 -25.36 4.42
N GLY A 779 -32.99 -24.97 4.98
CA GLY A 779 -32.77 -23.66 5.65
C GLY A 779 -31.32 -23.44 6.06
N THR A 780 -31.05 -22.23 6.51
CA THR A 780 -29.73 -21.82 6.97
C THR A 780 -29.80 -21.27 8.40
N ASN A 781 -28.81 -21.61 9.22
CA ASN A 781 -28.59 -21.01 10.53
C ASN A 781 -27.21 -20.32 10.58
N THR A 782 -27.17 -19.11 11.11
CA THR A 782 -25.90 -18.43 11.37
C THR A 782 -25.04 -19.23 12.34
N SER A 783 -23.76 -19.37 12.03
CA SER A 783 -22.79 -20.10 12.84
C SER A 783 -21.38 -19.63 12.51
N ASP A 784 -20.97 -18.51 13.05
CA ASP A 784 -19.66 -17.94 12.73
C ASP A 784 -18.54 -18.79 13.31
N ILE A 785 -18.58 -19.12 14.58
CA ILE A 785 -17.60 -19.95 15.26
C ILE A 785 -18.30 -21.13 15.97
N GLY A 786 -17.88 -22.34 15.64
CA GLY A 786 -18.27 -23.56 16.34
C GLY A 786 -17.16 -24.08 17.24
N LEU A 787 -17.43 -24.31 18.53
CA LEU A 787 -16.46 -24.77 19.51
C LEU A 787 -16.74 -26.20 19.95
N ALA A 788 -15.70 -27.01 20.09
CA ALA A 788 -15.80 -28.27 20.84
C ALA A 788 -15.88 -27.98 22.36
N PRO A 789 -16.44 -28.92 23.17
CA PRO A 789 -16.76 -28.68 24.58
C PRO A 789 -15.58 -28.28 25.49
N SER A 790 -14.35 -28.48 25.09
CA SER A 790 -13.15 -28.22 25.92
C SER A 790 -12.28 -27.07 25.41
N VAL A 791 -12.73 -26.34 24.38
CA VAL A 791 -11.96 -25.24 23.79
C VAL A 791 -11.97 -24.02 24.69
N LYS A 792 -10.81 -23.40 24.88
CA LYS A 792 -10.65 -22.10 25.51
C LYS A 792 -10.37 -21.06 24.43
N LEU A 793 -11.34 -20.24 24.11
CA LEU A 793 -11.26 -19.17 23.10
C LEU A 793 -11.18 -17.80 23.78
N THR A 794 -10.19 -16.99 23.42
CA THR A 794 -10.12 -15.57 23.74
C THR A 794 -10.46 -14.77 22.49
N LEU A 795 -11.43 -13.87 22.58
CA LEU A 795 -11.75 -12.87 21.56
C LEU A 795 -11.30 -11.51 22.07
N ASP A 796 -10.48 -10.83 21.29
CA ASP A 796 -10.00 -9.50 21.62
C ASP A 796 -10.27 -8.55 20.44
N HIS A 797 -10.90 -7.40 20.65
CA HIS A 797 -11.25 -6.41 19.63
C HIS A 797 -11.86 -7.02 18.33
N SER A 798 -12.64 -8.10 18.44
CA SER A 798 -13.15 -8.84 17.31
C SER A 798 -14.67 -8.81 17.23
N ILE A 799 -15.23 -8.81 16.01
CA ILE A 799 -16.65 -8.80 15.74
C ILE A 799 -17.09 -10.21 15.33
N THR A 800 -18.07 -10.77 16.03
CA THR A 800 -18.76 -12.02 15.64
C THR A 800 -20.21 -11.99 16.12
N LYS A 801 -21.12 -12.57 15.33
CA LYS A 801 -22.53 -12.63 15.70
C LYS A 801 -22.89 -13.90 16.46
N THR A 802 -22.19 -15.00 16.16
CA THR A 802 -22.61 -16.32 16.62
C THR A 802 -21.44 -17.18 17.05
N ILE A 803 -21.36 -17.50 18.33
CA ILE A 803 -20.42 -18.50 18.87
C ILE A 803 -21.24 -19.64 19.47
N ILE A 804 -20.97 -20.87 19.05
CA ILE A 804 -21.73 -22.04 19.51
C ILE A 804 -20.77 -23.15 19.97
N PRO A 805 -20.98 -23.73 21.15
CA PRO A 805 -22.10 -23.54 22.06
C PRO A 805 -22.15 -22.13 22.63
N VAL A 806 -23.37 -21.60 22.80
CA VAL A 806 -23.58 -20.33 23.48
C VAL A 806 -23.05 -20.47 24.91
N LEU A 807 -22.02 -19.71 25.23
CA LEU A 807 -21.45 -19.74 26.57
C LEU A 807 -22.38 -18.94 27.49
N THR A 808 -23.13 -19.63 28.33
CA THR A 808 -23.80 -18.99 29.45
C THR A 808 -22.74 -18.54 30.45
N ALA A 809 -22.75 -17.27 30.75
CA ALA A 809 -21.86 -16.70 31.75
C ALA A 809 -21.96 -17.48 33.08
N VAL A 810 -20.78 -17.74 33.67
CA VAL A 810 -20.50 -18.08 35.06
C VAL A 810 -20.56 -19.54 35.47
N GLY A 811 -19.43 -20.03 35.93
CA GLY A 811 -19.26 -21.01 37.01
C GLY A 811 -18.65 -22.32 36.62
N GLU A 812 -17.45 -22.52 37.10
CA GLU A 812 -16.73 -23.77 37.35
C GLU A 812 -16.91 -24.93 36.33
N GLY A 813 -15.96 -25.04 35.37
CA GLY A 813 -15.83 -26.24 34.55
C GLY A 813 -16.34 -26.18 33.11
N GLY A 814 -16.61 -25.00 32.58
CA GLY A 814 -17.03 -24.78 31.19
C GLY A 814 -15.99 -24.01 30.37
N ASN A 815 -16.20 -23.96 29.07
CA ASN A 815 -15.39 -23.22 28.12
C ASN A 815 -15.31 -21.75 28.54
N ASP A 816 -14.11 -21.25 28.86
CA ASP A 816 -13.91 -19.85 29.21
C ASP A 816 -13.72 -19.05 27.93
N VAL A 817 -14.68 -18.21 27.57
CA VAL A 817 -14.51 -17.15 26.57
C VAL A 817 -14.27 -15.86 27.34
N PHE A 818 -13.08 -15.33 27.19
CA PHE A 818 -12.74 -14.00 27.70
C PHE A 818 -12.89 -13.00 26.55
N SER A 819 -13.89 -12.10 26.66
CA SER A 819 -14.09 -10.99 25.75
C SER A 819 -13.72 -9.71 26.45
N THR A 820 -12.76 -8.95 25.92
CA THR A 820 -12.48 -7.57 26.37
C THR A 820 -13.29 -6.53 25.62
N SER A 821 -13.85 -6.86 24.46
CA SER A 821 -14.90 -6.06 23.81
C SER A 821 -15.53 -6.84 22.64
N VAL A 822 -16.75 -7.32 22.84
CA VAL A 822 -17.63 -7.69 21.74
C VAL A 822 -18.53 -6.50 21.47
N ILE A 823 -18.34 -5.80 20.39
CA ILE A 823 -19.33 -4.86 19.88
C ILE A 823 -20.36 -5.73 19.15
N GLU A 824 -21.52 -5.97 19.75
CA GLU A 824 -22.71 -6.32 19.00
C GLU A 824 -23.06 -5.09 18.14
N ALA A 825 -22.42 -4.95 17.00
CA ALA A 825 -22.92 -4.06 15.99
C ALA A 825 -24.23 -4.66 15.46
N ASP A 826 -25.23 -3.85 15.22
CA ASP A 826 -26.45 -4.17 14.48
C ASP A 826 -26.14 -4.48 12.99
N LEU A 827 -25.08 -5.24 12.77
CA LEU A 827 -24.68 -5.69 11.44
C LEU A 827 -25.64 -6.81 11.03
N THR A 828 -26.53 -6.50 10.13
CA THR A 828 -27.32 -7.54 9.45
C THR A 828 -26.52 -8.06 8.28
N SER A 829 -26.62 -9.38 7.99
CA SER A 829 -25.89 -9.97 6.85
C SER A 829 -26.24 -9.33 5.50
N SER A 830 -27.35 -8.59 5.41
CA SER A 830 -27.75 -7.83 4.22
C SER A 830 -26.92 -6.53 4.02
N ASN A 831 -26.21 -6.11 5.05
CA ASN A 831 -25.37 -4.91 4.99
C ASN A 831 -23.89 -5.22 4.73
N LEU A 832 -23.53 -6.50 4.61
CA LEU A 832 -22.17 -6.93 4.30
C LEU A 832 -22.16 -7.65 2.95
N THR A 833 -21.34 -7.19 2.05
CA THR A 833 -21.10 -7.82 0.74
C THR A 833 -19.62 -8.07 0.54
N PHE A 834 -19.29 -9.14 -0.17
CA PHE A 834 -17.92 -9.42 -0.57
C PHE A 834 -17.69 -8.92 -1.99
N ASN A 835 -16.64 -8.14 -2.18
CA ASN A 835 -16.22 -7.70 -3.49
C ASN A 835 -15.18 -8.68 -4.04
N GLU A 836 -15.58 -9.48 -5.05
CA GLU A 836 -14.70 -10.51 -5.64
C GLU A 836 -13.47 -9.93 -6.33
N THR A 837 -13.52 -8.66 -6.73
CA THR A 837 -12.38 -8.01 -7.42
C THR A 837 -11.30 -7.53 -6.46
N SER A 838 -11.71 -7.08 -5.28
CA SER A 838 -10.80 -6.51 -4.26
C SER A 838 -10.44 -7.48 -3.14
N GLY A 839 -11.25 -8.54 -2.96
CA GLY A 839 -11.09 -9.46 -1.84
C GLY A 839 -11.56 -8.91 -0.49
N ASN A 840 -12.27 -7.78 -0.45
CA ASN A 840 -12.73 -7.16 0.79
C ASN A 840 -14.22 -7.40 1.07
N VAL A 841 -14.59 -7.34 2.35
CA VAL A 841 -15.96 -7.34 2.80
C VAL A 841 -16.41 -5.90 3.04
N GLU A 842 -17.49 -5.49 2.39
CA GLU A 842 -18.02 -4.13 2.44
C GLU A 842 -19.27 -4.06 3.33
N TYR A 843 -19.41 -2.97 4.07
CA TYR A 843 -20.62 -2.64 4.83
C TYR A 843 -21.47 -1.62 4.06
N ASN A 844 -22.61 -2.06 3.57
CA ASN A 844 -23.58 -1.19 2.90
C ASN A 844 -24.43 -0.46 3.96
N THR A 845 -24.26 0.82 4.13
CA THR A 845 -25.03 1.67 5.06
C THR A 845 -26.45 1.89 4.58
#